data_039252363b321021141a9ee55c22819d
#
_entry.id   039252363b321021141a9ee55c22819d
#
_cell.length_a   1.000
_cell.length_b   1.000
_cell.length_c   1.000
_cell.angle_alpha   90.00
_cell.angle_beta   90.00
_cell.angle_gamma   90.00
#
_symmetry.space_group_name_H-M   'P 1'
#
loop_
_entity.id
_entity.type
_entity.pdbx_description
1 polymer ?
#
loop_
_entity_poly.entity_id
_entity_poly.type
_entity_poly.pdbx_seq_one_letter_code
_entity_poly.pdbx_strand_id
1 'polypeptide(L)'
;MKKYFTLICLVALLIACGKKDKTNSVDSRIDSLINVMTLEEKVGQLSLYTSDWDVTGPTMRQGYKEDIKKGRVGAIFNAFTAKYTRELQEMAVKETRLHIPLIFGYDVIHGHRTIFPIPLGAAASWDLEAIEKSDRIAAEEASAEGLHWAFSPMLDIARDPRWGRIAEGAGEDTYLGSRIAEARVRGLQGKGIGELNSVMACVKHFAAYGAAQAGRDYHAVDMSDRMFREVYLPPYAAAIKAGAATVMSSFNEFDGVPASGSKYLMTDLLRGELKFNGFVVSDYTSIMEMISHGVVADTASAAALSLEAGVDMDMQAGFYEDALAKLVKKGTINEQLINTSVRRILKKKFELGLFDDPYRYSDVEREKNTVMKPEFLEAARDVARKSIVLLKNGQVPRQEKLLLPLSKEVKQLAVIGPLADARREMIGSWSAAGDWKKSVTLLEGIKATVSPKTNVLFARGCNISDDSITYFAEAVRVAQKADVVVLALGEGAWMTGEAASRASLALPGVQQKLVEEIAKTGKPIVVVLMNGRPLTINWIEGHIPAILETWFLGTQAGNAIADVLFGDFNPSGKLPVTFPRSVGQVPIFYNMKNTGRPMDRNNKYTSKYLDEENEPLYPFGFGLSYTTFEYDAIKLLKEHITAQDELTVVCKVTNTGTRAGEEVVQLYVRDLIGSVTRPVKELKKFQKIMLQPGESREVSFTLSIQDLSFYRSNMSFGAEPGDFHVFIGGNSRDTKAAKFVLD
;
A
#
# COMPACT_ATOMS: atom_id res chain seq x y z
N MET A 1 5.94 61.20 -23.84
CA MET A 1 5.20 59.98 -23.51
C MET A 1 5.28 58.86 -24.56
N LYS A 2 5.52 59.11 -25.86
CA LYS A 2 5.61 58.06 -26.92
C LYS A 2 6.91 57.22 -26.94
N LYS A 3 8.02 57.69 -26.36
CA LYS A 3 9.31 56.95 -26.37
C LYS A 3 9.46 55.91 -25.25
N TYR A 4 8.67 55.98 -24.18
CA TYR A 4 8.70 54.96 -23.10
C TYR A 4 7.78 53.76 -23.33
N PHE A 5 6.78 53.92 -24.19
CA PHE A 5 5.87 52.80 -24.52
C PHE A 5 6.51 51.74 -25.43
N THR A 6 7.43 52.17 -26.31
CA THR A 6 8.14 51.27 -27.23
C THR A 6 9.22 50.45 -26.52
N LEU A 7 9.80 50.94 -25.42
CA LEU A 7 10.82 50.21 -24.66
C LEU A 7 10.21 49.15 -23.76
N ILE A 8 9.00 49.39 -23.21
CA ILE A 8 8.27 48.39 -22.39
C ILE A 8 7.76 47.22 -23.23
N CYS A 9 7.33 47.46 -24.47
CA CYS A 9 6.93 46.38 -25.39
C CYS A 9 8.12 45.54 -25.86
N LEU A 10 9.33 46.08 -26.00
CA LEU A 10 10.52 45.32 -26.37
C LEU A 10 11.03 44.47 -25.23
N VAL A 11 10.94 44.92 -23.98
CA VAL A 11 11.33 44.11 -22.79
C VAL A 11 10.31 43.00 -22.52
N ALA A 12 9.00 43.23 -22.76
CA ALA A 12 7.98 42.22 -22.64
C ALA A 12 8.11 41.12 -23.73
N LEU A 13 8.57 41.44 -24.92
CA LEU A 13 8.85 40.47 -25.99
C LEU A 13 10.11 39.64 -25.72
N LEU A 14 11.11 40.18 -25.03
CA LEU A 14 12.31 39.41 -24.63
C LEU A 14 12.07 38.47 -23.47
N ILE A 15 11.11 38.77 -22.58
CA ILE A 15 10.74 37.89 -21.46
C ILE A 15 9.82 36.73 -21.93
N ALA A 16 9.04 36.95 -23.00
CA ALA A 16 8.19 35.89 -23.57
C ALA A 16 8.96 34.84 -24.38
N CYS A 17 10.14 35.16 -24.93
CA CYS A 17 11.00 34.19 -25.63
C CYS A 17 11.82 33.27 -24.70
N GLY A 18 12.05 33.64 -23.43
CA GLY A 18 12.95 32.89 -22.55
C GLY A 18 12.33 31.65 -21.90
N LYS A 19 11.02 31.40 -22.04
CA LYS A 19 10.35 30.21 -21.47
C LYS A 19 9.99 29.11 -22.48
N LYS A 20 10.07 29.37 -23.77
CA LYS A 20 9.80 28.38 -24.82
C LYS A 20 11.01 27.51 -25.21
N ASP A 21 12.22 27.98 -24.95
CA ASP A 21 13.42 27.31 -25.45
C ASP A 21 13.88 26.07 -24.63
N LYS A 22 13.54 25.95 -23.35
CA LYS A 22 13.99 24.80 -22.54
C LYS A 22 13.23 23.51 -22.83
N THR A 23 11.94 23.55 -23.11
CA THR A 23 11.14 22.37 -23.46
C THR A 23 11.40 21.90 -24.89
N ASN A 24 11.56 22.81 -25.83
CA ASN A 24 11.97 22.48 -27.20
C ASN A 24 13.38 21.86 -27.24
N SER A 25 14.28 22.22 -26.32
CA SER A 25 15.64 21.67 -26.27
C SER A 25 15.67 20.19 -25.85
N VAL A 26 14.85 19.76 -24.88
CA VAL A 26 14.80 18.35 -24.44
C VAL A 26 14.21 17.44 -25.51
N ASP A 27 13.05 17.80 -26.08
CA ASP A 27 12.44 17.01 -27.15
C ASP A 27 13.35 16.93 -28.37
N SER A 28 14.02 18.02 -28.77
CA SER A 28 15.00 18.02 -29.86
C SER A 28 16.22 17.12 -29.57
N ARG A 29 16.71 17.09 -28.33
CA ARG A 29 17.80 16.19 -27.92
C ARG A 29 17.35 14.72 -28.00
N ILE A 30 16.12 14.42 -27.56
CA ILE A 30 15.54 13.07 -27.66
C ILE A 30 15.40 12.66 -29.13
N ASP A 31 14.89 13.53 -30.01
CA ASP A 31 14.77 13.28 -31.43
C ASP A 31 16.14 13.00 -32.08
N SER A 32 17.13 13.78 -31.73
CA SER A 32 18.50 13.60 -32.20
C SER A 32 19.08 12.25 -31.78
N LEU A 33 18.84 11.83 -30.51
CA LEU A 33 19.27 10.50 -30.04
C LEU A 33 18.56 9.38 -30.79
N ILE A 34 17.23 9.42 -30.91
CA ILE A 34 16.44 8.40 -31.61
C ILE A 34 16.90 8.24 -33.07
N ASN A 35 17.25 9.34 -33.75
CA ASN A 35 17.69 9.34 -35.15
C ASN A 35 19.07 8.71 -35.34
N VAL A 36 19.96 8.74 -34.34
CA VAL A 36 21.31 8.14 -34.44
C VAL A 36 21.39 6.72 -33.85
N MET A 37 20.37 6.29 -33.11
CA MET A 37 20.28 4.93 -32.55
C MET A 37 20.07 3.89 -33.64
N THR A 38 20.79 2.76 -33.55
CA THR A 38 20.41 1.55 -34.27
C THR A 38 19.13 0.96 -33.70
N LEU A 39 18.48 0.10 -34.45
CA LEU A 39 17.25 -0.56 -33.99
C LEU A 39 17.49 -1.40 -32.71
N GLU A 40 18.64 -2.06 -32.63
CA GLU A 40 19.05 -2.85 -31.48
C GLU A 40 19.29 -1.97 -30.24
N GLU A 41 19.89 -0.79 -30.40
CA GLU A 41 20.05 0.17 -29.29
C GLU A 41 18.71 0.75 -28.84
N LYS A 42 17.74 0.99 -29.75
CA LYS A 42 16.38 1.38 -29.40
C LYS A 42 15.68 0.32 -28.57
N VAL A 43 15.73 -0.93 -29.01
CA VAL A 43 15.16 -2.07 -28.27
C VAL A 43 15.85 -2.24 -26.92
N GLY A 44 17.16 -2.03 -26.83
CA GLY A 44 17.89 -2.05 -25.56
C GLY A 44 17.33 -1.06 -24.52
N GLN A 45 16.88 0.13 -24.93
CA GLN A 45 16.25 1.07 -24.00
C GLN A 45 14.92 0.57 -23.43
N LEU A 46 14.28 -0.40 -24.08
CA LEU A 46 13.01 -1.02 -23.66
C LEU A 46 13.22 -2.25 -22.77
N SER A 47 14.44 -2.53 -22.33
CA SER A 47 14.79 -3.72 -21.54
C SER A 47 15.19 -3.34 -20.12
N LEU A 48 14.56 -4.00 -19.14
CA LEU A 48 14.84 -3.90 -17.71
C LEU A 48 15.27 -5.29 -17.20
N TYR A 49 16.50 -5.40 -16.71
CA TYR A 49 17.03 -6.67 -16.22
C TYR A 49 17.45 -6.60 -14.75
N THR A 50 17.36 -7.75 -14.07
CA THR A 50 17.86 -7.88 -12.70
C THR A 50 19.39 -7.93 -12.69
N SER A 51 19.99 -7.35 -11.65
CA SER A 51 21.38 -7.61 -11.32
C SER A 51 21.54 -8.96 -10.62
N ASP A 52 22.78 -9.38 -10.38
CA ASP A 52 23.14 -10.54 -9.57
C ASP A 52 23.39 -10.19 -8.10
N TRP A 53 23.10 -8.95 -7.69
CA TRP A 53 23.32 -8.46 -6.33
C TRP A 53 22.29 -9.01 -5.35
N ASP A 54 21.02 -9.05 -5.76
CA ASP A 54 19.92 -9.56 -4.96
C ASP A 54 19.02 -10.46 -5.81
N VAL A 55 18.46 -11.50 -5.21
CA VAL A 55 17.64 -12.49 -5.91
C VAL A 55 16.18 -12.22 -5.62
N THR A 56 15.47 -11.70 -6.61
CA THR A 56 14.01 -11.56 -6.60
C THR A 56 13.44 -12.20 -7.86
N GLY A 57 12.37 -12.98 -7.72
CA GLY A 57 11.72 -13.67 -8.83
C GLY A 57 12.37 -15.01 -9.25
N PRO A 58 11.70 -15.75 -10.15
CA PRO A 58 12.03 -17.15 -10.48
C PRO A 58 13.23 -17.33 -11.42
N THR A 59 13.64 -16.31 -12.18
CA THR A 59 14.72 -16.39 -13.18
C THR A 59 15.70 -15.24 -13.04
N MET A 60 16.99 -15.55 -13.15
CA MET A 60 18.05 -14.54 -13.18
C MET A 60 18.70 -14.52 -14.57
N ARG A 61 18.85 -13.31 -15.15
CA ARG A 61 19.58 -13.14 -16.39
C ARG A 61 21.08 -13.18 -16.11
N GLN A 62 21.77 -14.07 -16.79
CA GLN A 62 23.23 -14.13 -16.80
C GLN A 62 23.80 -13.10 -17.79
N GLY A 63 24.91 -12.44 -17.44
CA GLY A 63 25.65 -11.60 -18.38
C GLY A 63 25.13 -10.18 -18.61
N TYR A 64 24.23 -9.67 -17.77
CA TYR A 64 23.67 -8.31 -17.88
C TYR A 64 24.73 -7.20 -17.98
N LYS A 65 25.92 -7.35 -17.38
CA LYS A 65 27.03 -6.39 -17.51
C LYS A 65 27.54 -6.27 -18.94
N GLU A 66 27.63 -7.38 -19.67
CA GLU A 66 27.98 -7.38 -21.10
C GLU A 66 26.87 -6.78 -21.97
N ASP A 67 25.60 -6.97 -21.56
CA ASP A 67 24.48 -6.34 -22.25
C ASP A 67 24.49 -4.82 -22.03
N ILE A 68 24.86 -4.33 -20.84
CA ILE A 68 25.08 -2.90 -20.58
C ILE A 68 26.13 -2.34 -21.54
N LYS A 69 27.33 -2.95 -21.63
CA LYS A 69 28.43 -2.52 -22.52
C LYS A 69 28.05 -2.48 -23.99
N LYS A 70 27.14 -3.35 -24.41
CA LYS A 70 26.61 -3.40 -25.78
C LYS A 70 25.47 -2.41 -26.04
N GLY A 71 25.05 -1.63 -25.04
CA GLY A 71 23.92 -0.69 -25.13
C GLY A 71 22.55 -1.38 -25.26
N ARG A 72 22.43 -2.63 -24.81
CA ARG A 72 21.20 -3.46 -24.89
C ARG A 72 20.30 -3.41 -23.65
N VAL A 73 20.59 -2.53 -22.71
CA VAL A 73 19.87 -2.39 -21.45
C VAL A 73 19.55 -0.93 -21.18
N GLY A 74 18.29 -0.63 -20.94
CA GLY A 74 17.82 0.71 -20.59
C GLY A 74 17.75 0.97 -19.08
N ALA A 75 17.51 -0.09 -18.31
CA ALA A 75 17.37 -0.03 -16.86
C ALA A 75 17.84 -1.33 -16.21
N ILE A 76 18.30 -1.23 -14.95
CA ILE A 76 18.68 -2.37 -14.08
C ILE A 76 17.88 -2.27 -12.79
N PHE A 77 17.44 -3.39 -12.24
CA PHE A 77 16.87 -3.45 -10.91
C PHE A 77 17.62 -4.43 -10.00
N ASN A 78 17.33 -4.39 -8.68
CA ASN A 78 18.04 -5.17 -7.66
C ASN A 78 19.54 -4.85 -7.58
N ALA A 79 19.91 -3.61 -7.90
CA ALA A 79 21.27 -3.08 -7.72
C ALA A 79 21.16 -1.79 -6.90
N PHE A 80 21.73 -1.77 -5.72
CA PHE A 80 21.76 -0.60 -4.84
C PHE A 80 23.15 -0.43 -4.21
N THR A 81 23.37 0.56 -3.39
CA THR A 81 24.56 1.23 -2.92
C THR A 81 25.17 2.18 -3.96
N ALA A 82 25.57 3.37 -3.51
CA ALA A 82 26.17 4.39 -4.36
C ALA A 82 27.38 3.89 -5.13
N LYS A 83 28.18 3.01 -4.52
CA LYS A 83 29.36 2.41 -5.15
C LYS A 83 28.97 1.51 -6.31
N TYR A 84 28.03 0.60 -6.10
CA TYR A 84 27.70 -0.42 -7.09
C TYR A 84 26.89 0.17 -8.26
N THR A 85 25.93 1.03 -7.98
CA THR A 85 25.18 1.74 -9.03
C THR A 85 26.08 2.63 -9.85
N ARG A 86 27.10 3.26 -9.24
CA ARG A 86 28.13 4.01 -9.96
C ARG A 86 28.95 3.15 -10.93
N GLU A 87 29.39 1.96 -10.46
CA GLU A 87 30.12 1.01 -11.31
C GLU A 87 29.35 0.64 -12.57
N LEU A 88 28.06 0.29 -12.43
CA LEU A 88 27.18 -0.05 -13.56
C LEU A 88 26.92 1.16 -14.46
N GLN A 89 26.72 2.34 -13.87
CA GLN A 89 26.50 3.57 -14.63
C GLN A 89 27.75 3.95 -15.44
N GLU A 90 28.95 3.74 -14.91
CA GLU A 90 30.20 3.96 -15.64
C GLU A 90 30.33 3.06 -16.87
N MET A 91 29.91 1.80 -16.79
CA MET A 91 29.86 0.91 -17.95
C MET A 91 28.93 1.47 -19.04
N ALA A 92 27.72 1.92 -18.65
CA ALA A 92 26.76 2.48 -19.61
C ALA A 92 27.26 3.78 -20.27
N VAL A 93 27.86 4.68 -19.47
CA VAL A 93 28.25 6.01 -19.96
C VAL A 93 29.62 6.01 -20.63
N LYS A 94 30.59 5.14 -20.22
CA LYS A 94 31.96 5.16 -20.74
C LYS A 94 32.20 4.12 -21.82
N GLU A 95 31.50 2.97 -21.76
CA GLU A 95 31.81 1.82 -22.63
C GLU A 95 30.82 1.64 -23.80
N THR A 96 29.69 2.40 -23.81
CA THR A 96 28.72 2.34 -24.91
C THR A 96 28.94 3.45 -25.95
N ARG A 97 28.46 3.25 -27.17
CA ARG A 97 28.58 4.20 -28.30
C ARG A 97 27.82 5.52 -28.05
N LEU A 98 26.63 5.46 -27.40
CA LEU A 98 25.74 6.60 -27.25
C LEU A 98 25.79 7.22 -25.87
N HIS A 99 26.52 6.62 -24.95
CA HIS A 99 26.69 7.13 -23.57
C HIS A 99 25.37 7.40 -22.83
N ILE A 100 24.30 6.62 -23.12
CA ILE A 100 23.00 6.78 -22.51
C ILE A 100 23.01 6.17 -21.10
N PRO A 101 22.69 6.97 -20.05
CA PRO A 101 22.71 6.47 -18.67
C PRO A 101 21.60 5.45 -18.39
N LEU A 102 21.84 4.56 -17.42
CA LEU A 102 20.84 3.60 -16.90
C LEU A 102 19.87 4.25 -15.94
N ILE A 103 18.68 3.67 -15.83
CA ILE A 103 17.76 3.86 -14.68
C ILE A 103 17.99 2.68 -13.72
N PHE A 104 18.07 2.94 -12.41
CA PHE A 104 18.12 1.90 -11.38
C PHE A 104 16.80 1.83 -10.64
N GLY A 105 16.15 0.65 -10.63
CA GLY A 105 14.88 0.37 -9.98
C GLY A 105 15.03 -0.59 -8.80
N TYR A 106 14.10 -0.52 -7.85
CA TYR A 106 14.01 -1.46 -6.73
C TYR A 106 12.61 -1.48 -6.11
N ASP A 107 12.27 -2.59 -5.42
CA ASP A 107 11.02 -2.73 -4.69
C ASP A 107 11.10 -2.01 -3.33
N VAL A 108 10.90 -0.69 -3.35
CA VAL A 108 10.83 0.15 -2.15
C VAL A 108 9.37 0.22 -1.70
N ILE A 109 8.85 -0.85 -1.09
CA ILE A 109 7.42 -1.02 -0.81
C ILE A 109 6.99 -0.31 0.48
N HIS A 110 7.76 -0.44 1.57
CA HIS A 110 7.47 0.22 2.84
C HIS A 110 8.75 0.65 3.58
N GLY A 111 9.60 1.33 2.88
CA GLY A 111 10.93 1.78 3.32
C GLY A 111 12.02 1.22 2.44
N HIS A 112 13.25 1.69 2.62
CA HIS A 112 14.43 1.18 1.94
C HIS A 112 15.39 0.53 2.93
N ARG A 113 16.12 1.31 3.72
CA ARG A 113 16.97 0.82 4.83
C ARG A 113 16.25 0.92 6.17
N THR A 114 15.59 2.03 6.40
CA THR A 114 14.64 2.20 7.49
C THR A 114 13.31 1.60 7.04
N ILE A 115 12.92 0.48 7.66
CA ILE A 115 11.69 -0.21 7.32
C ILE A 115 10.55 0.30 8.21
N PHE A 116 9.49 0.77 7.57
CA PHE A 116 8.22 1.21 8.15
C PHE A 116 7.25 0.02 8.27
N PRO A 117 6.06 0.21 8.88
CA PRO A 117 5.01 -0.80 8.82
C PRO A 117 4.71 -1.23 7.39
N ILE A 118 4.33 -2.49 7.20
CA ILE A 118 3.78 -2.93 5.90
C ILE A 118 2.65 -1.99 5.47
N PRO A 119 2.39 -1.81 4.15
CA PRO A 119 1.39 -0.84 3.68
C PRO A 119 0.02 -1.00 4.31
N LEU A 120 -0.46 -2.23 4.53
CA LEU A 120 -1.72 -2.48 5.23
C LEU A 120 -1.70 -1.95 6.68
N GLY A 121 -0.57 -2.13 7.37
CA GLY A 121 -0.34 -1.57 8.71
C GLY A 121 -0.29 -0.04 8.69
N ALA A 122 0.47 0.55 7.75
CA ALA A 122 0.52 2.00 7.59
C ALA A 122 -0.86 2.59 7.28
N ALA A 123 -1.68 1.91 6.46
CA ALA A 123 -3.07 2.29 6.18
C ALA A 123 -3.93 2.32 7.45
N ALA A 124 -3.68 1.42 8.43
CA ALA A 124 -4.38 1.41 9.70
C ALA A 124 -4.12 2.67 10.56
N SER A 125 -3.08 3.44 10.27
CA SER A 125 -2.84 4.73 10.94
C SER A 125 -3.87 5.80 10.58
N TRP A 126 -4.48 5.74 9.39
CA TRP A 126 -5.33 6.77 8.80
C TRP A 126 -4.69 8.18 8.84
N ASP A 127 -3.37 8.23 8.82
CA ASP A 127 -2.56 9.44 8.90
C ASP A 127 -1.79 9.63 7.58
N LEU A 128 -2.40 10.38 6.66
CA LEU A 128 -1.85 10.59 5.32
C LEU A 128 -0.50 11.34 5.34
N GLU A 129 -0.29 12.24 6.32
CA GLU A 129 0.96 12.98 6.46
C GLU A 129 2.09 12.05 6.93
N ALA A 130 1.80 11.16 7.87
CA ALA A 130 2.77 10.17 8.35
C ALA A 130 3.13 9.17 7.23
N ILE A 131 2.17 8.76 6.40
CA ILE A 131 2.38 7.89 5.24
C ILE A 131 3.23 8.62 4.17
N GLU A 132 2.89 9.86 3.81
CA GLU A 132 3.67 10.67 2.87
C GLU A 132 5.12 10.84 3.35
N LYS A 133 5.31 11.12 4.65
CA LYS A 133 6.63 11.26 5.27
C LYS A 133 7.43 9.94 5.23
N SER A 134 6.79 8.79 5.44
CA SER A 134 7.47 7.49 5.37
C SER A 134 8.02 7.20 3.97
N ASP A 135 7.22 7.47 2.92
CA ASP A 135 7.66 7.31 1.54
C ASP A 135 8.70 8.38 1.14
N ARG A 136 8.63 9.60 1.72
CA ARG A 136 9.68 10.62 1.52
C ARG A 136 11.02 10.14 2.07
N ILE A 137 11.05 9.58 3.28
CA ILE A 137 12.25 9.01 3.89
C ILE A 137 12.78 7.83 3.07
N ALA A 138 11.88 6.95 2.62
CA ALA A 138 12.23 5.83 1.75
C ALA A 138 12.91 6.31 0.45
N ALA A 139 12.38 7.36 -0.17
CA ALA A 139 12.96 7.97 -1.37
C ALA A 139 14.33 8.63 -1.10
N GLU A 140 14.49 9.29 0.05
CA GLU A 140 15.78 9.88 0.44
C GLU A 140 16.87 8.82 0.60
N GLU A 141 16.57 7.71 1.28
CA GLU A 141 17.51 6.60 1.44
C GLU A 141 17.79 5.90 0.12
N ALA A 142 16.75 5.56 -0.65
CA ALA A 142 16.87 4.87 -1.93
C ALA A 142 17.69 5.69 -2.94
N SER A 143 17.40 6.97 -3.07
CA SER A 143 18.15 7.86 -3.96
C SER A 143 19.59 8.09 -3.51
N ALA A 144 19.86 8.03 -2.19
CA ALA A 144 21.24 8.12 -1.67
C ALA A 144 22.07 6.88 -2.01
N GLU A 145 21.44 5.73 -2.19
CA GLU A 145 22.07 4.49 -2.64
C GLU A 145 22.07 4.31 -4.18
N GLY A 146 21.75 5.38 -4.92
CA GLY A 146 21.84 5.41 -6.38
C GLY A 146 20.60 4.96 -7.13
N LEU A 147 19.47 4.75 -6.44
CA LEU A 147 18.21 4.38 -7.05
C LEU A 147 17.49 5.61 -7.63
N HIS A 148 16.80 5.40 -8.75
CA HIS A 148 16.01 6.40 -9.46
C HIS A 148 14.52 6.10 -9.47
N TRP A 149 14.14 4.84 -9.16
CA TRP A 149 12.84 4.29 -9.46
C TRP A 149 12.40 3.29 -8.39
N ALA A 150 11.29 3.55 -7.73
CA ALA A 150 10.64 2.64 -6.79
C ALA A 150 9.48 1.92 -7.47
N PHE A 151 9.41 0.58 -7.39
CA PHE A 151 8.26 -0.20 -7.85
C PHE A 151 7.14 -0.14 -6.81
N SER A 152 6.70 1.06 -6.50
CA SER A 152 5.76 1.45 -5.45
C SER A 152 5.07 2.76 -5.84
N PRO A 153 3.83 3.01 -5.38
CA PRO A 153 3.00 2.21 -4.48
C PRO A 153 2.23 1.08 -5.18
N MET A 154 1.93 0.02 -4.43
CA MET A 154 0.93 -0.97 -4.80
C MET A 154 -0.45 -0.44 -4.43
N LEU A 155 -1.39 -0.45 -5.39
CA LEU A 155 -2.69 0.24 -5.29
C LEU A 155 -3.89 -0.70 -5.42
N ASP A 156 -3.65 -2.00 -5.47
CA ASP A 156 -4.70 -2.99 -5.60
C ASP A 156 -5.61 -2.99 -4.38
N ILE A 157 -6.89 -2.74 -4.58
CA ILE A 157 -7.91 -2.94 -3.56
C ILE A 157 -8.07 -4.44 -3.34
N ALA A 158 -7.97 -4.88 -2.08
CA ALA A 158 -8.04 -6.30 -1.71
C ALA A 158 -9.21 -6.56 -0.77
N ARG A 159 -10.14 -7.43 -1.19
CA ARG A 159 -11.34 -7.84 -0.44
C ARG A 159 -11.32 -9.31 -0.04
N ASP A 160 -10.25 -10.01 -0.40
CA ASP A 160 -10.02 -11.41 -0.03
C ASP A 160 -8.72 -11.53 0.78
N PRO A 161 -8.78 -11.69 2.11
CA PRO A 161 -7.60 -11.76 2.95
C PRO A 161 -6.78 -13.05 2.76
N ARG A 162 -7.25 -14.01 1.94
CA ARG A 162 -6.45 -15.17 1.54
C ARG A 162 -5.33 -14.80 0.60
N TRP A 163 -5.46 -13.68 -0.15
CA TRP A 163 -4.41 -13.17 -1.01
C TRP A 163 -3.26 -12.59 -0.18
N GLY A 164 -2.03 -13.09 -0.40
CA GLY A 164 -0.85 -12.69 0.37
C GLY A 164 -0.48 -11.23 0.20
N ARG A 165 -0.67 -10.70 -1.00
CA ARG A 165 -0.31 -9.31 -1.35
C ARG A 165 -1.26 -8.26 -0.76
N ILE A 166 -2.34 -8.65 -0.08
CA ILE A 166 -3.13 -7.70 0.72
C ILE A 166 -2.24 -6.90 1.69
N ALA A 167 -1.13 -7.48 2.15
CA ALA A 167 -0.14 -6.84 3.01
C ALA A 167 0.53 -5.61 2.37
N GLU A 168 0.57 -5.55 1.03
CA GLU A 168 1.25 -4.52 0.26
C GLU A 168 0.35 -3.31 -0.07
N GLY A 169 -0.96 -3.40 0.14
CA GLY A 169 -1.96 -2.40 -0.24
C GLY A 169 -2.58 -1.65 0.94
N ALA A 170 -3.61 -0.86 0.63
CA ALA A 170 -4.34 -0.03 1.59
C ALA A 170 -5.63 -0.69 2.13
N GLY A 171 -5.86 -1.98 1.86
CA GLY A 171 -7.04 -2.71 2.30
C GLY A 171 -8.20 -2.70 1.30
N GLU A 172 -9.44 -2.68 1.81
CA GLU A 172 -10.65 -2.97 1.02
C GLU A 172 -11.36 -1.74 0.45
N ASP A 173 -11.02 -0.53 0.95
CA ASP A 173 -11.78 0.68 0.65
C ASP A 173 -11.15 1.53 -0.45
N THR A 174 -11.96 1.87 -1.42
CA THR A 174 -11.56 2.65 -2.60
C THR A 174 -11.16 4.09 -2.28
N TYR A 175 -11.89 4.76 -1.36
CA TYR A 175 -11.61 6.16 -1.01
C TYR A 175 -10.33 6.28 -0.19
N LEU A 176 -10.20 5.47 0.87
CA LEU A 176 -8.98 5.42 1.68
C LEU A 176 -7.77 5.06 0.82
N GLY A 177 -7.89 4.03 -0.03
CA GLY A 177 -6.86 3.60 -0.97
C GLY A 177 -6.44 4.72 -1.93
N SER A 178 -7.41 5.50 -2.44
CA SER A 178 -7.12 6.65 -3.32
C SER A 178 -6.37 7.78 -2.60
N ARG A 179 -6.74 8.10 -1.35
CA ARG A 179 -6.03 9.14 -0.56
C ARG A 179 -4.61 8.70 -0.21
N ILE A 180 -4.44 7.43 0.17
CA ILE A 180 -3.11 6.84 0.43
C ILE A 180 -2.26 6.83 -0.84
N ALA A 181 -2.82 6.46 -1.99
CA ALA A 181 -2.13 6.46 -3.28
C ALA A 181 -1.53 7.84 -3.61
N GLU A 182 -2.31 8.92 -3.42
CA GLU A 182 -1.84 10.29 -3.62
C GLU A 182 -0.70 10.65 -2.65
N ALA A 183 -0.84 10.33 -1.36
CA ALA A 183 0.17 10.61 -0.35
C ALA A 183 1.50 9.90 -0.67
N ARG A 184 1.44 8.63 -1.05
CA ARG A 184 2.62 7.82 -1.38
C ARG A 184 3.34 8.33 -2.64
N VAL A 185 2.62 8.69 -3.70
CA VAL A 185 3.23 9.29 -4.90
C VAL A 185 3.92 10.61 -4.56
N ARG A 186 3.28 11.48 -3.77
CA ARG A 186 3.91 12.73 -3.32
C ARG A 186 5.13 12.47 -2.43
N GLY A 187 5.06 11.49 -1.53
CA GLY A 187 6.18 11.08 -0.71
C GLY A 187 7.39 10.66 -1.56
N LEU A 188 7.22 9.72 -2.49
CA LEU A 188 8.30 9.22 -3.34
C LEU A 188 8.88 10.29 -4.26
N GLN A 189 8.04 11.10 -4.90
CA GLN A 189 8.46 12.04 -5.94
C GLN A 189 8.75 13.46 -5.43
N GLY A 190 8.37 13.80 -4.20
CA GLY A 190 8.59 15.13 -3.64
C GLY A 190 7.98 16.23 -4.50
N LYS A 191 8.74 17.31 -4.73
CA LYS A 191 8.34 18.41 -5.63
C LYS A 191 8.55 18.07 -7.11
N GLY A 192 9.20 16.93 -7.42
CA GLY A 192 9.46 16.46 -8.77
C GLY A 192 10.61 15.46 -8.81
N ILE A 193 10.58 14.55 -9.78
CA ILE A 193 11.56 13.45 -9.92
C ILE A 193 12.99 13.93 -10.24
N GLY A 194 13.16 15.18 -10.63
CA GLY A 194 14.48 15.79 -10.86
C GLY A 194 15.20 16.23 -9.57
N GLU A 195 14.54 16.18 -8.41
CA GLU A 195 15.18 16.46 -7.11
C GLU A 195 16.06 15.29 -6.68
N LEU A 196 17.21 15.59 -6.06
CA LEU A 196 18.20 14.59 -5.68
C LEU A 196 17.66 13.57 -4.66
N ASN A 197 16.73 13.99 -3.80
CA ASN A 197 16.13 13.12 -2.76
C ASN A 197 14.83 12.43 -3.22
N SER A 198 14.53 12.44 -4.52
CA SER A 198 13.31 11.87 -5.08
C SER A 198 13.61 10.64 -5.94
N VAL A 199 12.63 9.76 -6.04
CA VAL A 199 12.61 8.64 -6.97
C VAL A 199 11.29 8.63 -7.74
N MET A 200 11.30 8.09 -8.96
CA MET A 200 10.06 7.86 -9.71
C MET A 200 9.18 6.86 -8.96
N ALA A 201 7.90 7.16 -8.79
CA ALA A 201 6.90 6.21 -8.38
C ALA A 201 6.49 5.32 -9.57
N CYS A 202 6.28 4.03 -9.31
CA CYS A 202 5.69 3.08 -10.24
C CYS A 202 4.43 2.49 -9.62
N VAL A 203 3.27 2.98 -10.05
CA VAL A 203 2.01 2.49 -9.51
C VAL A 203 1.70 1.11 -10.07
N LYS A 204 1.38 0.17 -9.19
CA LYS A 204 1.18 -1.25 -9.51
C LYS A 204 0.02 -1.86 -8.74
N HIS A 205 -0.59 -2.93 -9.25
CA HIS A 205 -0.39 -3.54 -10.57
C HIS A 205 -1.59 -3.17 -11.45
N PHE A 206 -1.40 -2.54 -12.57
CA PHE A 206 -2.49 -2.05 -13.42
C PHE A 206 -2.98 -3.17 -14.39
N ALA A 207 -4.19 -3.81 -14.14
CA ALA A 207 -5.12 -3.40 -13.09
C ALA A 207 -5.91 -4.59 -12.53
N ALA A 208 -6.58 -4.34 -11.40
CA ALA A 208 -7.55 -5.25 -10.78
C ALA A 208 -6.96 -6.52 -10.13
N TYR A 209 -5.65 -6.61 -9.92
CA TYR A 209 -4.98 -7.82 -9.40
C TYR A 209 -5.45 -8.22 -7.99
N GLY A 210 -5.86 -7.28 -7.15
CA GLY A 210 -6.42 -7.56 -5.83
C GLY A 210 -7.77 -8.30 -5.82
N ALA A 211 -8.37 -8.52 -7.00
CA ALA A 211 -9.59 -9.30 -7.18
C ALA A 211 -9.33 -10.76 -7.61
N ALA A 212 -8.10 -11.25 -7.52
CA ALA A 212 -7.73 -12.60 -7.89
C ALA A 212 -8.65 -13.65 -7.25
N GLN A 213 -9.24 -14.52 -8.07
CA GLN A 213 -10.24 -15.50 -7.62
C GLN A 213 -9.71 -16.41 -6.51
N ALA A 214 -10.49 -16.55 -5.44
CA ALA A 214 -10.17 -17.31 -4.22
C ALA A 214 -8.90 -16.84 -3.50
N GLY A 215 -8.48 -15.57 -3.70
CA GLY A 215 -7.27 -15.03 -3.10
C GLY A 215 -5.99 -15.73 -3.54
N ARG A 216 -6.01 -16.44 -4.68
CA ARG A 216 -4.82 -17.09 -5.22
C ARG A 216 -4.00 -16.11 -6.04
N ASP A 217 -2.75 -15.97 -5.69
CA ASP A 217 -1.84 -15.14 -6.45
C ASP A 217 -1.69 -15.61 -7.91
N TYR A 218 -1.48 -14.70 -8.85
CA TYR A 218 -1.37 -14.95 -10.29
C TYR A 218 -2.63 -15.54 -10.95
N HIS A 219 -3.78 -15.50 -10.25
CA HIS A 219 -5.01 -16.11 -10.74
C HIS A 219 -5.89 -15.12 -11.51
N ALA A 220 -6.84 -15.70 -12.25
CA ALA A 220 -7.85 -15.01 -13.02
C ALA A 220 -8.65 -13.98 -12.21
N VAL A 221 -9.07 -12.92 -12.90
CA VAL A 221 -9.95 -11.87 -12.38
C VAL A 221 -11.21 -11.82 -13.25
N ASP A 222 -12.38 -11.87 -12.61
CA ASP A 222 -13.67 -11.76 -13.30
C ASP A 222 -14.57 -10.75 -12.58
N MET A 223 -14.92 -9.67 -13.29
CA MET A 223 -15.81 -8.63 -12.77
C MET A 223 -16.45 -7.82 -13.90
N SER A 224 -17.55 -7.14 -13.59
CA SER A 224 -18.15 -6.17 -14.52
C SER A 224 -17.29 -4.90 -14.65
N ASP A 225 -17.34 -4.22 -15.81
CA ASP A 225 -16.68 -2.92 -16.03
C ASP A 225 -17.11 -1.89 -14.97
N ARG A 226 -18.37 -1.90 -14.52
CA ARG A 226 -18.84 -1.06 -13.41
C ARG A 226 -18.09 -1.34 -12.11
N MET A 227 -17.92 -2.60 -11.71
CA MET A 227 -17.17 -2.96 -10.50
C MET A 227 -15.73 -2.50 -10.62
N PHE A 228 -15.10 -2.70 -11.76
CA PHE A 228 -13.75 -2.24 -12.03
C PHE A 228 -13.62 -0.73 -11.86
N ARG A 229 -14.47 0.04 -12.52
CA ARG A 229 -14.45 1.51 -12.52
C ARG A 229 -14.83 2.13 -11.18
N GLU A 230 -15.71 1.50 -10.39
CA GLU A 230 -16.12 2.02 -9.07
C GLU A 230 -15.19 1.62 -7.93
N VAL A 231 -14.48 0.49 -8.04
CA VAL A 231 -13.72 -0.08 -6.92
C VAL A 231 -12.23 -0.12 -7.19
N TYR A 232 -11.80 -0.73 -8.29
CA TYR A 232 -10.40 -1.06 -8.51
C TYR A 232 -9.61 0.01 -9.26
N LEU A 233 -10.26 0.79 -10.13
CA LEU A 233 -9.63 1.83 -10.93
C LEU A 233 -9.31 3.14 -10.16
N PRO A 234 -10.15 3.63 -9.22
CA PRO A 234 -9.98 4.96 -8.65
C PRO A 234 -8.64 5.21 -7.95
N PRO A 235 -8.01 4.28 -7.21
CA PRO A 235 -6.69 4.50 -6.64
C PRO A 235 -5.61 4.80 -7.69
N TYR A 236 -5.66 4.13 -8.85
CA TYR A 236 -4.76 4.41 -9.97
C TYR A 236 -5.01 5.78 -10.59
N ALA A 237 -6.28 6.14 -10.78
CA ALA A 237 -6.66 7.46 -11.28
C ALA A 237 -6.16 8.57 -10.35
N ALA A 238 -6.28 8.38 -9.03
CA ALA A 238 -5.78 9.30 -8.01
C ALA A 238 -4.25 9.43 -8.05
N ALA A 239 -3.52 8.31 -8.15
CA ALA A 239 -2.06 8.30 -8.25
C ALA A 239 -1.56 8.96 -9.54
N ILE A 240 -2.20 8.72 -10.68
CA ILE A 240 -1.87 9.35 -11.97
C ILE A 240 -2.10 10.85 -11.88
N LYS A 241 -3.22 11.28 -11.29
CA LYS A 241 -3.52 12.70 -11.04
C LYS A 241 -2.50 13.35 -10.10
N ALA A 242 -1.96 12.60 -9.14
CA ALA A 242 -0.87 13.05 -8.26
C ALA A 242 0.50 13.09 -8.97
N GLY A 243 0.59 12.66 -10.23
CA GLY A 243 1.79 12.79 -11.07
C GLY A 243 2.69 11.56 -11.09
N ALA A 244 2.17 10.36 -10.82
CA ALA A 244 2.95 9.11 -10.90
C ALA A 244 3.74 9.03 -12.22
N ALA A 245 5.04 8.76 -12.11
CA ALA A 245 5.96 8.82 -13.26
C ALA A 245 5.87 7.58 -14.16
N THR A 246 5.53 6.42 -13.60
CA THR A 246 5.46 5.14 -14.29
C THR A 246 4.31 4.28 -13.79
N VAL A 247 3.92 3.29 -14.59
CA VAL A 247 2.89 2.29 -14.28
C VAL A 247 3.45 0.91 -14.59
N MET A 248 3.14 -0.09 -13.76
CA MET A 248 3.46 -1.49 -14.00
C MET A 248 2.18 -2.26 -14.34
N SER A 249 2.17 -3.01 -15.46
CA SER A 249 1.05 -3.89 -15.82
C SER A 249 0.95 -5.07 -14.87
N SER A 250 -0.25 -5.57 -14.62
CA SER A 250 -0.46 -6.72 -13.72
C SER A 250 -0.25 -8.06 -14.41
N PHE A 251 -0.15 -9.14 -13.62
CA PHE A 251 -0.04 -10.52 -14.09
C PHE A 251 -1.35 -11.09 -14.64
N ASN A 252 -2.47 -10.72 -14.01
CA ASN A 252 -3.79 -11.28 -14.32
C ASN A 252 -4.30 -10.82 -15.70
N GLU A 253 -5.21 -11.60 -16.24
CA GLU A 253 -6.06 -11.14 -17.32
C GLU A 253 -7.22 -10.29 -16.79
N PHE A 254 -7.74 -9.42 -17.64
CA PHE A 254 -8.99 -8.68 -17.43
C PHE A 254 -9.86 -8.86 -18.66
N ASP A 255 -11.10 -9.31 -18.45
CA ASP A 255 -12.03 -9.65 -19.55
C ASP A 255 -11.42 -10.62 -20.58
N GLY A 256 -10.66 -11.62 -20.06
CA GLY A 256 -10.02 -12.68 -20.85
C GLY A 256 -8.72 -12.26 -21.56
N VAL A 257 -8.22 -11.02 -21.39
CA VAL A 257 -6.98 -10.55 -22.00
C VAL A 257 -5.96 -10.23 -20.92
N PRO A 258 -4.76 -10.86 -20.92
CA PRO A 258 -3.69 -10.52 -19.96
C PRO A 258 -3.36 -9.03 -20.01
N ALA A 259 -3.20 -8.41 -18.85
CA ALA A 259 -3.03 -6.96 -18.75
C ALA A 259 -1.88 -6.44 -19.61
N SER A 260 -0.75 -7.16 -19.68
CA SER A 260 0.41 -6.81 -20.52
C SER A 260 0.14 -6.88 -22.03
N GLY A 261 -0.94 -7.54 -22.46
CA GLY A 261 -1.42 -7.60 -23.86
C GLY A 261 -2.69 -6.79 -24.11
N SER A 262 -3.25 -6.13 -23.10
CA SER A 262 -4.53 -5.44 -23.21
C SER A 262 -4.39 -4.01 -23.69
N LYS A 263 -4.70 -3.79 -24.99
CA LYS A 263 -4.78 -2.44 -25.56
C LYS A 263 -5.83 -1.58 -24.82
N TYR A 264 -6.95 -2.18 -24.41
CA TYR A 264 -7.97 -1.49 -23.62
C TYR A 264 -7.39 -0.90 -22.35
N LEU A 265 -6.68 -1.70 -21.54
CA LEU A 265 -6.08 -1.23 -20.30
C LEU A 265 -4.94 -0.24 -20.55
N MET A 266 -3.94 -0.60 -21.37
CA MET A 266 -2.68 0.13 -21.49
C MET A 266 -2.79 1.39 -22.37
N THR A 267 -3.65 1.39 -23.36
CA THR A 267 -3.79 2.51 -24.29
C THR A 267 -5.11 3.25 -24.12
N ASP A 268 -6.25 2.56 -24.27
CA ASP A 268 -7.53 3.25 -24.36
C ASP A 268 -7.93 3.85 -23.00
N LEU A 269 -7.78 3.10 -21.91
CA LEU A 269 -8.08 3.56 -20.55
C LEU A 269 -6.93 4.39 -19.95
N LEU A 270 -5.72 3.81 -19.82
CA LEU A 270 -4.62 4.46 -19.13
C LEU A 270 -4.19 5.76 -19.80
N ARG A 271 -3.96 5.74 -21.11
CA ARG A 271 -3.52 6.92 -21.87
C ARG A 271 -4.67 7.75 -22.41
N GLY A 272 -5.74 7.08 -22.87
CA GLY A 272 -6.91 7.74 -23.45
C GLY A 272 -7.79 8.42 -22.42
N GLU A 273 -8.25 7.72 -21.39
CA GLU A 273 -9.16 8.28 -20.37
C GLU A 273 -8.37 8.94 -19.22
N LEU A 274 -7.41 8.25 -18.60
CA LEU A 274 -6.66 8.75 -17.43
C LEU A 274 -5.55 9.74 -17.80
N LYS A 275 -5.26 9.93 -19.09
CA LYS A 275 -4.24 10.89 -19.61
C LYS A 275 -2.83 10.65 -19.09
N PHE A 276 -2.48 9.41 -18.79
CA PHE A 276 -1.14 9.05 -18.36
C PHE A 276 -0.11 9.31 -19.46
N ASN A 277 0.97 10.00 -19.14
CA ASN A 277 2.01 10.41 -20.10
C ASN A 277 3.42 9.88 -19.79
N GLY A 278 3.55 9.05 -18.74
CA GLY A 278 4.79 8.34 -18.42
C GLY A 278 5.01 7.10 -19.26
N PHE A 279 5.93 6.21 -18.85
CA PHE A 279 6.09 4.92 -19.50
C PHE A 279 5.48 3.78 -18.66
N VAL A 280 5.11 2.70 -19.36
CA VAL A 280 4.57 1.47 -18.77
C VAL A 280 5.66 0.41 -18.81
N VAL A 281 5.91 -0.24 -17.67
CA VAL A 281 6.75 -1.42 -17.56
C VAL A 281 5.86 -2.66 -17.36
N SER A 282 6.23 -3.81 -17.90
CA SER A 282 5.60 -5.07 -17.56
C SER A 282 5.93 -5.47 -16.13
N ASP A 283 5.08 -6.28 -15.48
CA ASP A 283 5.53 -7.00 -14.30
C ASP A 283 6.55 -8.06 -14.66
N TYR A 284 7.19 -8.67 -13.65
CA TYR A 284 8.27 -9.63 -13.80
C TYR A 284 7.85 -10.80 -14.70
N THR A 285 8.44 -10.91 -15.87
CA THR A 285 8.14 -11.92 -16.91
C THR A 285 6.71 -11.95 -17.44
N SER A 286 5.83 -11.00 -17.10
CA SER A 286 4.41 -11.05 -17.49
C SER A 286 4.16 -11.05 -19.00
N ILE A 287 5.11 -10.53 -19.81
CA ILE A 287 5.04 -10.64 -21.26
C ILE A 287 5.21 -12.12 -21.70
N MET A 288 6.17 -12.84 -21.11
CA MET A 288 6.39 -14.25 -21.39
C MET A 288 5.19 -15.11 -20.95
N GLU A 289 4.57 -14.75 -19.83
CA GLU A 289 3.44 -15.48 -19.26
C GLU A 289 2.19 -15.48 -20.16
N MET A 290 2.07 -14.53 -21.10
CA MET A 290 0.99 -14.55 -22.10
C MET A 290 0.95 -15.82 -22.94
N ILE A 291 2.08 -16.53 -23.08
CA ILE A 291 2.12 -17.86 -23.71
C ILE A 291 1.37 -18.88 -22.86
N SER A 292 1.61 -18.88 -21.55
CA SER A 292 0.92 -19.77 -20.58
C SER A 292 -0.57 -19.42 -20.43
N HIS A 293 -0.94 -18.13 -20.58
CA HIS A 293 -2.33 -17.71 -20.69
C HIS A 293 -3.02 -18.24 -21.97
N GLY A 294 -2.26 -18.70 -22.97
CA GLY A 294 -2.79 -19.24 -24.21
C GLY A 294 -3.31 -18.23 -25.22
N VAL A 295 -2.93 -16.94 -25.07
CA VAL A 295 -3.34 -15.85 -25.98
C VAL A 295 -2.34 -15.59 -27.10
N VAL A 296 -1.11 -16.07 -26.95
CA VAL A 296 -0.03 -15.99 -27.96
C VAL A 296 0.74 -17.31 -28.02
N ALA A 297 1.33 -17.60 -29.16
CA ALA A 297 1.97 -18.91 -29.40
C ALA A 297 3.47 -18.94 -29.09
N ASP A 298 4.14 -17.78 -29.14
CA ASP A 298 5.61 -17.68 -29.09
C ASP A 298 6.11 -16.31 -28.63
N THR A 299 7.42 -16.20 -28.45
CA THR A 299 8.12 -14.98 -28.08
C THR A 299 7.81 -13.80 -29.01
N ALA A 300 7.73 -14.04 -30.32
CA ALA A 300 7.54 -12.97 -31.30
C ALA A 300 6.13 -12.39 -31.21
N SER A 301 5.12 -13.24 -31.11
CA SER A 301 3.73 -12.81 -30.95
C SER A 301 3.47 -12.16 -29.58
N ALA A 302 4.14 -12.62 -28.51
CA ALA A 302 4.05 -12.00 -27.19
C ALA A 302 4.65 -10.58 -27.19
N ALA A 303 5.85 -10.41 -27.74
CA ALA A 303 6.51 -9.11 -27.85
C ALA A 303 5.71 -8.12 -28.71
N ALA A 304 5.15 -8.61 -29.84
CA ALA A 304 4.32 -7.80 -30.72
C ALA A 304 3.06 -7.30 -29.98
N LEU A 305 2.28 -8.22 -29.41
CA LEU A 305 1.02 -7.90 -28.72
C LEU A 305 1.25 -6.90 -27.58
N SER A 306 2.29 -7.10 -26.78
CA SER A 306 2.57 -6.23 -25.62
C SER A 306 2.98 -4.82 -26.04
N LEU A 307 3.87 -4.68 -27.04
CA LEU A 307 4.26 -3.37 -27.57
C LEU A 307 3.08 -2.63 -28.22
N GLU A 308 2.25 -3.32 -28.99
CA GLU A 308 1.03 -2.77 -29.62
C GLU A 308 -0.03 -2.39 -28.58
N ALA A 309 -0.11 -3.12 -27.47
CA ALA A 309 -0.97 -2.77 -26.36
C ALA A 309 -0.54 -1.46 -25.66
N GLY A 310 0.76 -1.14 -25.69
CA GLY A 310 1.31 0.10 -25.12
C GLY A 310 2.23 -0.09 -23.91
N VAL A 311 2.73 -1.30 -23.67
CA VAL A 311 3.81 -1.57 -22.70
C VAL A 311 5.14 -1.13 -23.31
N ASP A 312 5.82 -0.20 -22.62
CA ASP A 312 7.02 0.45 -23.12
C ASP A 312 8.31 -0.30 -22.76
N MET A 313 8.32 -1.05 -21.66
CA MET A 313 9.52 -1.71 -21.13
C MET A 313 9.20 -3.13 -20.68
N ASP A 314 10.02 -4.08 -21.13
CA ASP A 314 9.98 -5.51 -20.78
C ASP A 314 10.82 -5.76 -19.53
N MET A 315 10.17 -6.18 -18.43
CA MET A 315 10.84 -6.56 -17.20
C MET A 315 11.20 -8.04 -17.23
N GLN A 316 12.48 -8.33 -17.41
CA GLN A 316 13.15 -9.62 -17.24
C GLN A 316 12.82 -10.70 -18.28
N ALA A 317 11.72 -10.66 -19.02
CA ALA A 317 11.39 -11.69 -20.02
C ALA A 317 12.42 -11.77 -21.15
N GLY A 318 12.99 -10.64 -21.57
CA GLY A 318 13.94 -10.55 -22.69
C GLY A 318 13.29 -10.69 -24.07
N PHE A 319 11.95 -10.75 -24.12
CA PHE A 319 11.20 -11.00 -25.35
C PHE A 319 11.26 -9.82 -26.30
N TYR A 320 11.37 -8.59 -25.79
CA TYR A 320 11.59 -7.41 -26.64
C TYR A 320 12.96 -7.47 -27.32
N GLU A 321 14.02 -7.80 -26.59
CA GLU A 321 15.37 -7.95 -27.15
C GLU A 321 15.43 -9.03 -28.24
N ASP A 322 14.80 -10.17 -27.98
CA ASP A 322 14.85 -11.33 -28.85
C ASP A 322 14.07 -11.16 -30.16
N ALA A 323 12.98 -10.41 -30.15
CA ALA A 323 12.00 -10.39 -31.23
C ALA A 323 11.82 -9.06 -31.97
N LEU A 324 11.76 -7.90 -31.26
CA LEU A 324 11.27 -6.65 -31.83
C LEU A 324 12.07 -6.20 -33.06
N ALA A 325 13.40 -6.24 -33.01
CA ALA A 325 14.24 -5.85 -34.15
C ALA A 325 13.99 -6.73 -35.39
N LYS A 326 13.74 -8.02 -35.20
CA LYS A 326 13.42 -8.96 -36.29
C LYS A 326 12.04 -8.70 -36.87
N LEU A 327 11.06 -8.38 -36.03
CA LEU A 327 9.68 -8.08 -36.45
C LEU A 327 9.60 -6.78 -37.26
N VAL A 328 10.35 -5.74 -36.86
CA VAL A 328 10.45 -4.50 -37.66
C VAL A 328 11.10 -4.76 -39.01
N LYS A 329 12.23 -5.50 -39.05
CA LYS A 329 12.92 -5.87 -40.32
C LYS A 329 12.02 -6.68 -41.26
N LYS A 330 11.07 -7.47 -40.72
CA LYS A 330 10.05 -8.21 -41.49
C LYS A 330 8.84 -7.35 -41.90
N GLY A 331 8.73 -6.12 -41.40
CA GLY A 331 7.57 -5.27 -41.64
C GLY A 331 6.31 -5.67 -40.86
N THR A 332 6.43 -6.55 -39.85
CA THR A 332 5.33 -6.99 -39.01
C THR A 332 4.95 -5.91 -37.99
N ILE A 333 5.92 -5.18 -37.45
CA ILE A 333 5.72 -4.07 -36.50
C ILE A 333 6.26 -2.78 -37.11
N ASN A 334 5.53 -1.68 -36.87
CA ASN A 334 6.03 -0.36 -37.24
C ASN A 334 7.07 0.14 -36.24
N GLU A 335 8.28 0.49 -36.71
CA GLU A 335 9.38 1.04 -35.89
C GLU A 335 8.95 2.27 -35.07
N GLN A 336 7.92 3.00 -35.49
CA GLN A 336 7.40 4.16 -34.77
C GLN A 336 6.85 3.81 -33.39
N LEU A 337 6.38 2.58 -33.16
CA LEU A 337 5.96 2.11 -31.84
C LEU A 337 7.18 2.04 -30.90
N ILE A 338 8.29 1.47 -31.37
CA ILE A 338 9.56 1.44 -30.65
C ILE A 338 10.05 2.86 -30.35
N ASN A 339 10.07 3.74 -31.36
CA ASN A 339 10.49 5.13 -31.19
C ASN A 339 9.64 5.87 -30.13
N THR A 340 8.36 5.58 -30.07
CA THR A 340 7.43 6.18 -29.07
C THR A 340 7.79 5.73 -27.65
N SER A 341 8.05 4.43 -27.44
CA SER A 341 8.44 3.88 -26.15
C SER A 341 9.82 4.39 -25.70
N VAL A 342 10.81 4.40 -26.62
CA VAL A 342 12.14 4.98 -26.37
C VAL A 342 12.03 6.45 -25.94
N ARG A 343 11.21 7.24 -26.63
CA ARG A 343 10.97 8.64 -26.30
C ARG A 343 10.50 8.81 -24.86
N ARG A 344 9.53 8.02 -24.40
CA ARG A 344 8.98 8.09 -23.03
C ARG A 344 10.05 7.79 -21.98
N ILE A 345 10.88 6.76 -22.23
CA ILE A 345 11.96 6.36 -21.33
C ILE A 345 13.08 7.42 -21.31
N LEU A 346 13.55 7.88 -22.48
CA LEU A 346 14.56 8.94 -22.55
C LEU A 346 14.10 10.23 -21.87
N LYS A 347 12.81 10.59 -22.02
CA LYS A 347 12.24 11.76 -21.35
C LYS A 347 12.40 11.66 -19.83
N LYS A 348 12.14 10.49 -19.23
CA LYS A 348 12.35 10.28 -17.79
C LYS A 348 13.83 10.36 -17.39
N LYS A 349 14.74 9.86 -18.22
CA LYS A 349 16.19 10.02 -17.98
C LYS A 349 16.63 11.49 -17.98
N PHE A 350 16.05 12.32 -18.87
CA PHE A 350 16.27 13.77 -18.87
C PHE A 350 15.65 14.46 -17.65
N GLU A 351 14.41 14.11 -17.30
CA GLU A 351 13.71 14.64 -16.12
C GLU A 351 14.45 14.32 -14.82
N LEU A 352 15.10 13.15 -14.72
CA LEU A 352 15.96 12.74 -13.61
C LEU A 352 17.32 13.48 -13.58
N GLY A 353 17.65 14.24 -14.63
CA GLY A 353 18.93 14.95 -14.75
C GLY A 353 20.13 14.03 -15.07
N LEU A 354 19.89 12.78 -15.49
CA LEU A 354 20.95 11.80 -15.74
C LEU A 354 21.83 12.13 -16.97
N PHE A 355 21.31 12.89 -17.93
CA PHE A 355 22.09 13.36 -19.07
C PHE A 355 22.99 14.58 -18.75
N ASP A 356 22.69 15.30 -17.67
CA ASP A 356 23.50 16.44 -17.21
C ASP A 356 24.57 15.96 -16.23
N ASP A 357 24.24 15.03 -15.32
CA ASP A 357 25.16 14.34 -14.44
C ASP A 357 24.66 12.91 -14.17
N PRO A 358 25.22 11.88 -14.86
CA PRO A 358 24.80 10.49 -14.69
C PRO A 358 25.16 9.90 -13.33
N TYR A 359 26.04 10.56 -12.56
CA TYR A 359 26.53 10.06 -11.27
C TYR A 359 25.93 10.78 -10.06
N ARG A 360 25.03 11.72 -10.27
CA ARG A 360 24.47 12.59 -9.22
C ARG A 360 23.84 11.86 -8.05
N TYR A 361 23.34 10.64 -8.28
CA TYR A 361 22.72 9.78 -7.24
C TYR A 361 23.74 8.84 -6.57
N SER A 362 24.92 8.64 -7.16
CA SER A 362 25.92 7.66 -6.71
C SER A 362 27.05 8.32 -5.92
N ASP A 363 26.71 8.91 -4.77
CA ASP A 363 27.63 9.60 -3.84
C ASP A 363 27.72 8.83 -2.51
N VAL A 364 28.87 8.21 -2.25
CA VAL A 364 29.13 7.37 -1.07
C VAL A 364 29.05 8.15 0.26
N GLU A 365 29.47 9.42 0.26
CA GLU A 365 29.35 10.25 1.47
C GLU A 365 27.90 10.64 1.74
N ARG A 366 27.12 10.90 0.68
CA ARG A 366 25.68 11.14 0.82
C ARG A 366 24.98 9.88 1.35
N GLU A 367 25.27 8.69 0.81
CA GLU A 367 24.75 7.40 1.29
C GLU A 367 24.99 7.25 2.79
N LYS A 368 26.24 7.35 3.23
CA LYS A 368 26.66 7.23 4.62
C LYS A 368 25.95 8.21 5.56
N ASN A 369 25.72 9.43 5.10
CA ASN A 369 25.09 10.49 5.89
C ASN A 369 23.55 10.48 5.83
N THR A 370 22.96 9.63 5.00
CA THR A 370 21.50 9.58 4.81
C THR A 370 20.85 8.33 5.40
N VAL A 371 21.49 7.18 5.24
CA VAL A 371 20.90 5.88 5.59
C VAL A 371 20.71 5.74 7.10
N MET A 372 19.49 5.36 7.51
CA MET A 372 19.10 5.07 8.89
C MET A 372 19.44 6.19 9.91
N LYS A 373 19.24 7.44 9.52
CA LYS A 373 19.37 8.56 10.45
C LYS A 373 18.49 8.39 11.69
N PRO A 374 18.89 8.91 12.87
CA PRO A 374 18.06 8.85 14.07
C PRO A 374 16.64 9.37 13.89
N GLU A 375 16.45 10.48 13.14
CA GLU A 375 15.13 11.04 12.83
C GLU A 375 14.28 10.13 11.92
N PHE A 376 14.89 9.26 11.10
CA PHE A 376 14.19 8.28 10.29
C PHE A 376 13.68 7.12 11.14
N LEU A 377 14.50 6.68 12.08
CA LEU A 377 14.11 5.64 13.05
C LEU A 377 12.98 6.13 13.97
N GLU A 378 13.02 7.40 14.41
CA GLU A 378 11.92 7.98 15.19
C GLU A 378 10.64 8.11 14.35
N ALA A 379 10.74 8.51 13.09
CA ALA A 379 9.60 8.52 12.18
C ALA A 379 9.03 7.11 11.98
N ALA A 380 9.88 6.08 11.85
CA ALA A 380 9.42 4.70 11.75
C ALA A 380 8.69 4.25 13.02
N ARG A 381 9.17 4.62 14.21
CA ARG A 381 8.49 4.37 15.48
C ARG A 381 7.14 5.10 15.56
N ASP A 382 7.07 6.36 15.09
CA ASP A 382 5.83 7.14 15.09
C ASP A 382 4.75 6.53 14.20
N VAL A 383 5.08 6.19 12.96
CA VAL A 383 4.16 5.49 12.06
C VAL A 383 3.74 4.14 12.64
N ALA A 384 4.69 3.39 13.20
CA ALA A 384 4.43 2.07 13.79
C ALA A 384 3.40 2.14 14.94
N ARG A 385 3.59 3.05 15.92
CA ARG A 385 2.64 3.17 17.04
C ARG A 385 1.25 3.67 16.60
N LYS A 386 1.17 4.53 15.58
CA LYS A 386 -0.10 4.99 14.99
C LYS A 386 -0.82 3.89 14.20
N SER A 387 -0.11 2.87 13.75
CA SER A 387 -0.64 1.73 12.97
C SER A 387 -1.27 0.65 13.85
N ILE A 388 -0.95 0.62 15.15
CA ILE A 388 -1.46 -0.40 16.09
C ILE A 388 -2.95 -0.18 16.34
N VAL A 389 -3.75 -1.24 16.16
CA VAL A 389 -5.19 -1.23 16.40
C VAL A 389 -5.51 -1.99 17.68
N LEU A 390 -6.13 -1.30 18.66
CA LEU A 390 -6.66 -1.95 19.84
C LEU A 390 -8.00 -2.59 19.50
N LEU A 391 -8.02 -3.93 19.37
CA LEU A 391 -9.23 -4.67 19.01
C LEU A 391 -10.12 -4.95 20.22
N LYS A 392 -9.54 -5.18 21.38
CA LYS A 392 -10.26 -5.46 22.62
C LYS A 392 -9.48 -4.96 23.83
N ASN A 393 -10.19 -4.39 24.82
CA ASN A 393 -9.64 -4.06 26.12
C ASN A 393 -10.71 -4.28 27.19
N GLY A 394 -10.75 -5.46 27.75
CA GLY A 394 -11.66 -5.89 28.80
C GLY A 394 -11.08 -5.71 30.20
N GLN A 395 -11.91 -5.99 31.19
CA GLN A 395 -11.54 -5.91 32.61
C GLN A 395 -10.60 -7.07 33.01
N VAL A 396 -9.72 -6.79 33.94
CA VAL A 396 -8.94 -7.83 34.62
C VAL A 396 -9.91 -8.71 35.43
N PRO A 397 -9.82 -10.03 35.34
CA PRO A 397 -10.67 -10.92 36.14
C PRO A 397 -10.69 -10.54 37.60
N ARG A 398 -11.90 -10.36 38.17
CA ARG A 398 -12.16 -9.95 39.55
C ARG A 398 -11.75 -8.51 39.91
N GLN A 399 -11.52 -7.64 38.96
CA GLN A 399 -11.22 -6.22 39.15
C GLN A 399 -12.07 -5.39 38.17
N GLU A 400 -12.47 -4.20 38.55
CA GLU A 400 -13.23 -3.28 37.67
C GLU A 400 -12.32 -2.50 36.69
N LYS A 401 -11.00 -2.75 36.74
CA LYS A 401 -10.01 -2.05 35.94
C LYS A 401 -9.79 -2.75 34.59
N LEU A 402 -9.72 -1.96 33.50
CA LEU A 402 -9.28 -2.45 32.19
C LEU A 402 -7.84 -2.96 32.26
N LEU A 403 -7.51 -3.97 31.45
CA LEU A 403 -6.19 -4.60 31.47
C LEU A 403 -5.12 -3.67 30.88
N LEU A 404 -5.39 -3.02 29.76
CA LEU A 404 -4.45 -2.08 29.13
C LEU A 404 -4.81 -0.63 29.49
N PRO A 405 -3.81 0.27 29.60
CA PRO A 405 -2.36 -0.01 29.52
C PRO A 405 -1.84 -0.73 30.76
N LEU A 406 -0.79 -1.55 30.55
CA LEU A 406 -0.08 -2.24 31.63
C LEU A 406 0.72 -1.26 32.49
N SER A 407 0.97 -1.63 33.76
CA SER A 407 1.86 -0.87 34.62
C SER A 407 3.34 -1.22 34.29
N LYS A 408 4.19 -0.21 34.15
CA LYS A 408 5.64 -0.40 34.03
C LYS A 408 6.27 -1.00 35.30
N GLU A 409 5.58 -0.94 36.45
CA GLU A 409 6.00 -1.45 37.76
C GLU A 409 5.44 -2.85 38.06
N VAL A 410 4.92 -3.58 37.05
CA VAL A 410 4.50 -4.97 37.23
C VAL A 410 5.68 -5.81 37.70
N LYS A 411 5.51 -6.64 38.74
CA LYS A 411 6.63 -7.38 39.33
C LYS A 411 7.15 -8.49 38.43
N GLN A 412 6.24 -9.28 37.86
CA GLN A 412 6.53 -10.43 37.01
C GLN A 412 5.76 -10.32 35.69
N LEU A 413 6.43 -10.09 34.60
CA LEU A 413 5.84 -10.00 33.27
C LEU A 413 6.33 -11.18 32.43
N ALA A 414 5.40 -12.01 31.92
CA ALA A 414 5.76 -13.05 30.95
C ALA A 414 5.54 -12.54 29.52
N VAL A 415 6.54 -12.72 28.67
CA VAL A 415 6.46 -12.51 27.23
C VAL A 415 6.62 -13.86 26.57
N ILE A 416 5.55 -14.34 25.96
CA ILE A 416 5.47 -15.72 25.44
C ILE A 416 5.03 -15.67 23.97
N GLY A 417 5.49 -16.62 23.18
CA GLY A 417 5.03 -16.83 21.81
C GLY A 417 6.17 -16.82 20.80
N PRO A 418 5.92 -17.40 19.61
CA PRO A 418 6.95 -17.58 18.59
C PRO A 418 7.47 -16.25 18.01
N LEU A 419 6.68 -15.18 18.10
CA LEU A 419 7.02 -13.86 17.57
C LEU A 419 7.58 -12.89 18.63
N ALA A 420 7.67 -13.32 19.89
CA ALA A 420 8.13 -12.45 20.98
C ALA A 420 9.57 -11.94 20.79
N ASP A 421 10.46 -12.79 20.27
CA ASP A 421 11.87 -12.48 20.00
C ASP A 421 12.30 -12.86 18.56
N ALA A 422 11.37 -12.80 17.63
CA ALA A 422 11.57 -13.15 16.23
C ALA A 422 11.98 -11.92 15.40
N ARG A 423 13.24 -11.50 15.54
CA ARG A 423 13.79 -10.25 14.98
C ARG A 423 13.54 -10.10 13.48
N ARG A 424 13.70 -11.18 12.70
CA ARG A 424 13.52 -11.15 11.25
C ARG A 424 12.07 -10.83 10.86
N GLU A 425 11.11 -11.33 11.64
CA GLU A 425 9.69 -11.16 11.37
C GLU A 425 9.21 -9.72 11.59
N MET A 426 9.95 -8.93 12.40
CA MET A 426 9.54 -7.54 12.70
C MET A 426 9.42 -6.66 11.46
N ILE A 427 10.26 -6.89 10.45
CA ILE A 427 10.26 -6.06 9.22
C ILE A 427 9.29 -6.55 8.14
N GLY A 428 8.62 -7.70 8.32
CA GLY A 428 7.63 -8.21 7.39
C GLY A 428 8.18 -8.65 6.03
N SER A 429 7.27 -8.92 5.09
CA SER A 429 7.58 -9.20 3.69
C SER A 429 7.90 -7.91 2.92
N TRP A 430 8.55 -8.03 1.76
CA TRP A 430 8.91 -6.90 0.88
C TRP A 430 9.66 -5.76 1.62
N SER A 431 10.54 -6.13 2.52
CA SER A 431 11.31 -5.17 3.33
C SER A 431 12.54 -4.61 2.59
N ALA A 432 12.57 -4.67 1.28
CA ALA A 432 13.59 -4.08 0.40
C ALA A 432 15.03 -4.42 0.85
N ALA A 433 15.90 -3.41 0.90
CA ALA A 433 17.28 -3.51 1.39
C ALA A 433 17.39 -3.40 2.92
N GLY A 434 16.29 -3.54 3.66
CA GLY A 434 16.26 -3.46 5.12
C GLY A 434 17.09 -4.55 5.81
N ASP A 435 17.87 -4.14 6.78
CA ASP A 435 18.65 -5.09 7.61
C ASP A 435 17.84 -5.51 8.84
N TRP A 436 17.19 -6.68 8.76
CA TRP A 436 16.41 -7.22 9.87
C TRP A 436 17.19 -7.34 11.20
N LYS A 437 18.54 -7.44 11.16
CA LYS A 437 19.37 -7.50 12.36
C LYS A 437 19.31 -6.21 13.19
N LYS A 438 18.90 -5.11 12.57
CA LYS A 438 18.74 -3.80 13.23
C LYS A 438 17.33 -3.55 13.75
N SER A 439 16.37 -4.44 13.50
CA SER A 439 15.02 -4.31 14.04
C SER A 439 14.98 -4.61 15.54
N VAL A 440 14.05 -3.97 16.24
CA VAL A 440 13.81 -4.16 17.67
C VAL A 440 12.71 -5.19 17.87
N THR A 441 13.00 -6.28 18.62
CA THR A 441 12.00 -7.31 18.94
C THR A 441 11.01 -6.82 20.01
N LEU A 442 9.85 -7.44 20.11
CA LEU A 442 8.88 -7.14 21.17
C LEU A 442 9.51 -7.33 22.56
N LEU A 443 10.24 -8.42 22.75
CA LEU A 443 10.93 -8.70 24.03
C LEU A 443 11.93 -7.60 24.40
N GLU A 444 12.70 -7.11 23.44
CA GLU A 444 13.65 -5.99 23.64
C GLU A 444 12.93 -4.69 23.98
N GLY A 445 11.88 -4.34 23.21
CA GLY A 445 11.08 -3.14 23.46
C GLY A 445 10.43 -3.13 24.84
N ILE A 446 9.87 -4.26 25.26
CA ILE A 446 9.31 -4.42 26.60
C ILE A 446 10.41 -4.25 27.67
N LYS A 447 11.54 -4.93 27.54
CA LYS A 447 12.66 -4.83 28.51
C LYS A 447 13.20 -3.40 28.63
N ALA A 448 13.21 -2.65 27.53
CA ALA A 448 13.68 -1.27 27.53
C ALA A 448 12.67 -0.29 28.18
N THR A 449 11.38 -0.66 28.25
CA THR A 449 10.30 0.23 28.69
C THR A 449 9.89 0.04 30.15
N VAL A 450 9.97 -1.21 30.65
CA VAL A 450 9.55 -1.51 32.03
C VAL A 450 10.57 -1.04 33.09
N SER A 451 10.10 -0.91 34.31
CA SER A 451 10.96 -0.60 35.46
C SER A 451 12.11 -1.61 35.63
N PRO A 452 13.32 -1.18 36.03
CA PRO A 452 14.42 -2.10 36.36
C PRO A 452 14.08 -3.14 37.46
N LYS A 453 12.97 -2.92 38.20
CA LYS A 453 12.48 -3.84 39.21
C LYS A 453 11.55 -4.91 38.64
N THR A 454 11.08 -4.74 37.43
CA THR A 454 10.21 -5.70 36.73
C THR A 454 11.04 -6.88 36.23
N ASN A 455 10.70 -8.09 36.66
CA ASN A 455 11.29 -9.30 36.15
C ASN A 455 10.56 -9.76 34.88
N VAL A 456 11.21 -9.65 33.72
CA VAL A 456 10.67 -10.07 32.43
C VAL A 456 11.06 -11.53 32.16
N LEU A 457 10.07 -12.41 32.20
CA LEU A 457 10.21 -13.83 31.90
C LEU A 457 9.91 -14.06 30.41
N PHE A 458 10.64 -14.95 29.78
CA PHE A 458 10.44 -15.28 28.36
C PHE A 458 10.26 -16.79 28.16
N ALA A 459 9.36 -17.18 27.24
CA ALA A 459 9.27 -18.53 26.71
C ALA A 459 8.80 -18.46 25.25
N ARG A 460 9.41 -19.28 24.40
CA ARG A 460 9.03 -19.36 22.97
C ARG A 460 7.60 -19.89 22.76
N GLY A 461 7.13 -20.80 23.60
CA GLY A 461 5.80 -21.41 23.55
C GLY A 461 5.62 -22.44 22.45
N CYS A 462 5.75 -22.03 21.20
CA CYS A 462 5.72 -22.92 20.03
C CYS A 462 6.58 -22.35 18.88
N ASN A 463 6.67 -23.05 17.79
CA ASN A 463 7.15 -22.50 16.52
C ASN A 463 6.04 -21.73 15.80
N ILE A 464 6.37 -20.98 14.71
CA ILE A 464 5.38 -20.17 14.02
C ILE A 464 4.32 -21.03 13.33
N SER A 465 4.70 -22.11 12.67
CA SER A 465 3.82 -22.80 11.72
C SER A 465 3.83 -24.33 11.79
N ASP A 466 4.57 -24.96 12.70
CA ASP A 466 4.56 -26.42 12.86
C ASP A 466 3.62 -26.89 13.96
N ASP A 467 3.47 -28.20 14.08
CA ASP A 467 2.56 -28.85 15.03
C ASP A 467 3.25 -29.23 16.36
N SER A 468 4.49 -28.76 16.59
CA SER A 468 5.26 -29.11 17.79
C SER A 468 4.76 -28.38 19.03
N ILE A 469 4.44 -29.16 20.06
CA ILE A 469 4.06 -28.66 21.41
C ILE A 469 5.21 -28.76 22.42
N THR A 470 6.44 -28.99 21.98
CA THR A 470 7.63 -29.23 22.83
C THR A 470 7.84 -28.15 23.88
N TYR A 471 7.55 -26.90 23.54
CA TYR A 471 7.78 -25.73 24.42
C TYR A 471 6.58 -25.36 25.30
N PHE A 472 5.42 -26.05 25.19
CA PHE A 472 4.19 -25.71 25.93
C PHE A 472 4.39 -25.79 27.44
N ALA A 473 5.00 -26.88 27.94
CA ALA A 473 5.22 -27.05 29.38
C ALA A 473 6.08 -25.94 30.01
N GLU A 474 7.08 -25.43 29.28
CA GLU A 474 7.88 -24.28 29.71
C GLU A 474 7.03 -23.01 29.71
N ALA A 475 6.29 -22.74 28.62
CA ALA A 475 5.44 -21.57 28.51
C ALA A 475 4.40 -21.49 29.63
N VAL A 476 3.74 -22.61 29.94
CA VAL A 476 2.78 -22.70 31.06
C VAL A 476 3.47 -22.40 32.38
N ARG A 477 4.65 -22.97 32.66
CA ARG A 477 5.40 -22.67 33.91
C ARG A 477 5.81 -21.21 34.01
N VAL A 478 6.19 -20.59 32.89
CA VAL A 478 6.52 -19.16 32.82
C VAL A 478 5.27 -18.31 33.08
N ALA A 479 4.15 -18.62 32.45
CA ALA A 479 2.87 -17.95 32.66
C ALA A 479 2.39 -18.03 34.11
N GLN A 480 2.47 -19.20 34.74
CA GLN A 480 2.06 -19.40 36.14
C GLN A 480 2.80 -18.49 37.12
N LYS A 481 4.08 -18.17 36.83
CA LYS A 481 4.92 -17.29 37.69
C LYS A 481 4.63 -15.80 37.47
N ALA A 482 3.97 -15.44 36.39
CA ALA A 482 3.74 -14.05 36.01
C ALA A 482 2.52 -13.44 36.70
N ASP A 483 2.51 -12.11 36.82
CA ASP A 483 1.33 -11.33 37.20
C ASP A 483 0.45 -11.05 35.96
N VAL A 484 1.06 -10.90 34.79
CA VAL A 484 0.42 -10.69 33.50
C VAL A 484 1.23 -11.35 32.38
N VAL A 485 0.58 -11.82 31.34
CA VAL A 485 1.17 -12.49 30.17
C VAL A 485 0.92 -11.65 28.91
N VAL A 486 1.97 -11.41 28.14
CA VAL A 486 1.90 -10.88 26.78
C VAL A 486 2.20 -12.02 25.83
N LEU A 487 1.22 -12.39 24.97
CA LEU A 487 1.35 -13.45 23.97
C LEU A 487 1.59 -12.83 22.59
N ALA A 488 2.74 -13.09 21.99
CA ALA A 488 3.12 -12.64 20.65
C ALA A 488 2.87 -13.75 19.62
N LEU A 489 1.82 -13.57 18.81
CA LEU A 489 1.28 -14.57 17.91
C LEU A 489 1.10 -13.99 16.50
N GLY A 490 0.89 -14.85 15.50
CA GLY A 490 0.60 -14.41 14.15
C GLY A 490 1.32 -15.20 13.08
N GLU A 491 1.66 -14.52 11.99
CA GLU A 491 2.29 -15.10 10.81
C GLU A 491 3.81 -14.86 10.80
N GLY A 492 4.56 -15.71 10.11
CA GLY A 492 5.91 -15.37 9.67
C GLY A 492 5.86 -14.43 8.46
N ALA A 493 6.87 -13.58 8.30
CA ALA A 493 6.96 -12.65 7.17
C ALA A 493 6.81 -13.34 5.80
N TRP A 494 7.32 -14.56 5.68
CA TRP A 494 7.25 -15.40 4.48
C TRP A 494 5.84 -15.93 4.17
N MET A 495 4.87 -15.78 5.08
CA MET A 495 3.47 -16.20 4.88
C MET A 495 2.62 -15.08 4.25
N THR A 496 3.19 -13.92 3.99
CA THR A 496 2.52 -12.74 3.45
C THR A 496 3.32 -12.14 2.30
N GLY A 497 2.70 -11.29 1.49
CA GLY A 497 3.28 -10.74 0.27
C GLY A 497 3.04 -11.65 -0.93
N GLU A 498 3.89 -11.54 -1.93
CA GLU A 498 3.78 -12.26 -3.19
C GLU A 498 3.97 -13.77 -3.03
N ALA A 499 3.25 -14.56 -3.81
CA ALA A 499 3.24 -16.02 -3.79
C ALA A 499 2.91 -16.64 -2.40
N ALA A 500 2.22 -15.89 -1.54
CA ALA A 500 1.91 -16.29 -0.16
C ALA A 500 0.40 -16.36 0.12
N SER A 501 -0.37 -16.91 -0.81
CA SER A 501 -1.81 -17.16 -0.63
C SER A 501 -2.06 -18.24 0.43
N ARG A 502 -3.04 -18.01 1.30
CA ARG A 502 -3.44 -18.96 2.35
C ARG A 502 -4.93 -19.31 2.24
N ALA A 503 -5.26 -20.59 2.15
CA ALA A 503 -6.66 -21.05 2.16
C ALA A 503 -7.30 -20.94 3.55
N SER A 504 -6.49 -21.03 4.61
CA SER A 504 -6.93 -20.86 6.00
C SER A 504 -6.49 -19.49 6.54
N LEU A 505 -7.39 -18.81 7.22
CA LEU A 505 -7.13 -17.56 7.92
C LEU A 505 -6.93 -17.75 9.44
N ALA A 506 -6.82 -18.99 9.92
CA ALA A 506 -6.53 -19.28 11.32
C ALA A 506 -5.06 -18.96 11.64
N LEU A 507 -4.76 -18.80 12.94
CA LEU A 507 -3.37 -18.74 13.43
C LEU A 507 -2.60 -19.97 12.92
N PRO A 508 -1.35 -19.81 12.45
CA PRO A 508 -0.56 -20.93 11.95
C PRO A 508 -0.21 -21.96 13.03
N GLY A 509 -0.02 -23.21 12.63
CA GLY A 509 0.45 -24.29 13.49
C GLY A 509 -0.40 -24.51 14.73
N VAL A 510 0.27 -24.59 15.88
CA VAL A 510 -0.38 -24.84 17.18
C VAL A 510 -0.55 -23.57 18.05
N GLN A 511 -0.44 -22.39 17.48
CA GLN A 511 -0.51 -21.14 18.24
C GLN A 511 -1.85 -20.98 18.97
N GLN A 512 -2.97 -21.35 18.35
CA GLN A 512 -4.29 -21.34 19.00
C GLN A 512 -4.30 -22.24 20.25
N LYS A 513 -3.76 -23.46 20.15
CA LYS A 513 -3.66 -24.37 21.29
C LYS A 513 -2.78 -23.82 22.40
N LEU A 514 -1.70 -23.12 22.05
CA LEU A 514 -0.84 -22.44 23.04
C LEU A 514 -1.64 -21.43 23.85
N VAL A 515 -2.44 -20.56 23.17
CA VAL A 515 -3.29 -19.59 23.88
C VAL A 515 -4.25 -20.29 24.83
N GLU A 516 -4.90 -21.36 24.38
CA GLU A 516 -5.84 -22.14 25.20
C GLU A 516 -5.16 -22.73 26.45
N GLU A 517 -3.94 -23.28 26.33
CA GLU A 517 -3.18 -23.79 27.48
C GLU A 517 -2.75 -22.69 28.45
N ILE A 518 -2.30 -21.54 27.93
CA ILE A 518 -1.93 -20.40 28.77
C ILE A 518 -3.17 -19.81 29.49
N ALA A 519 -4.33 -19.74 28.83
CA ALA A 519 -5.58 -19.26 29.43
C ALA A 519 -6.01 -20.08 30.65
N LYS A 520 -5.74 -21.40 30.67
CA LYS A 520 -6.02 -22.29 31.83
C LYS A 520 -5.26 -21.89 33.08
N THR A 521 -4.19 -21.10 32.98
CA THR A 521 -3.45 -20.58 34.16
C THR A 521 -4.25 -19.53 34.95
N GLY A 522 -5.30 -18.96 34.35
CA GLY A 522 -6.14 -17.91 34.95
C GLY A 522 -5.44 -16.55 35.05
N LYS A 523 -4.27 -16.37 34.43
CA LYS A 523 -3.54 -15.11 34.43
C LYS A 523 -4.15 -14.14 33.45
N PRO A 524 -4.11 -12.81 33.71
CA PRO A 524 -4.46 -11.80 32.71
C PRO A 524 -3.57 -11.91 31.47
N ILE A 525 -4.16 -11.92 30.26
CA ILE A 525 -3.44 -12.12 29.02
C ILE A 525 -3.72 -10.94 28.08
N VAL A 526 -2.64 -10.42 27.49
CA VAL A 526 -2.70 -9.53 26.33
C VAL A 526 -2.19 -10.31 25.10
N VAL A 527 -2.98 -10.43 24.06
CA VAL A 527 -2.55 -10.97 22.76
C VAL A 527 -2.07 -9.83 21.89
N VAL A 528 -0.87 -9.97 21.36
CA VAL A 528 -0.25 -9.10 20.34
C VAL A 528 -0.18 -9.90 19.05
N LEU A 529 -0.99 -9.53 18.06
CA LEU A 529 -1.04 -10.17 16.76
C LEU A 529 -0.07 -9.47 15.79
N MET A 530 0.79 -10.24 15.15
CA MET A 530 1.74 -9.79 14.12
C MET A 530 1.49 -10.57 12.85
N ASN A 531 0.85 -9.96 11.87
CA ASN A 531 0.41 -10.63 10.64
C ASN A 531 0.24 -9.63 9.50
N GLY A 532 0.12 -10.15 8.28
CA GLY A 532 -0.04 -9.31 7.08
C GLY A 532 -1.43 -9.37 6.47
N ARG A 533 -2.41 -9.94 7.17
CA ARG A 533 -3.81 -10.10 6.73
C ARG A 533 -4.75 -10.25 7.90
N PRO A 534 -6.06 -9.99 7.76
CA PRO A 534 -7.05 -10.36 8.77
C PRO A 534 -7.03 -11.86 9.06
N LEU A 535 -6.97 -12.23 10.34
CA LEU A 535 -7.04 -13.62 10.81
C LEU A 535 -8.40 -13.90 11.46
N THR A 536 -8.84 -15.17 11.41
CA THR A 536 -10.01 -15.64 12.16
C THR A 536 -9.60 -15.95 13.59
N ILE A 537 -10.01 -15.12 14.55
CA ILE A 537 -9.58 -15.17 15.96
C ILE A 537 -10.75 -15.24 16.94
N ASN A 538 -11.88 -15.84 16.54
CA ASN A 538 -13.12 -15.85 17.35
C ASN A 538 -12.90 -16.38 18.77
N TRP A 539 -12.13 -17.48 18.92
CA TRP A 539 -11.87 -18.02 20.25
C TRP A 539 -11.10 -17.02 21.14
N ILE A 540 -10.06 -16.39 20.58
CA ILE A 540 -9.24 -15.37 21.27
C ILE A 540 -10.13 -14.20 21.65
N GLU A 541 -10.97 -13.71 20.74
CA GLU A 541 -11.91 -12.63 20.98
C GLU A 541 -12.86 -12.96 22.13
N GLY A 542 -13.43 -14.18 22.16
CA GLY A 542 -14.36 -14.60 23.20
C GLY A 542 -13.73 -14.82 24.58
N HIS A 543 -12.44 -15.13 24.68
CA HIS A 543 -11.81 -15.60 25.93
C HIS A 543 -10.71 -14.69 26.48
N ILE A 544 -10.04 -13.90 25.63
CA ILE A 544 -8.90 -13.07 26.02
C ILE A 544 -9.36 -11.62 26.27
N PRO A 545 -8.94 -11.00 27.41
CA PRO A 545 -9.42 -9.67 27.78
C PRO A 545 -8.83 -8.55 26.92
N ALA A 546 -7.60 -8.67 26.37
CA ALA A 546 -7.01 -7.61 25.59
C ALA A 546 -6.30 -8.14 24.33
N ILE A 547 -6.53 -7.47 23.19
CA ILE A 547 -6.02 -7.86 21.88
C ILE A 547 -5.55 -6.61 21.14
N LEU A 548 -4.28 -6.64 20.69
CA LEU A 548 -3.69 -5.65 19.80
C LEU A 548 -3.43 -6.31 18.45
N GLU A 549 -3.89 -5.70 17.36
CA GLU A 549 -3.45 -5.99 16.01
C GLU A 549 -2.30 -5.04 15.68
N THR A 550 -1.12 -5.59 15.47
CA THR A 550 0.09 -4.77 15.29
C THR A 550 0.67 -4.86 13.89
N TRP A 551 0.20 -5.78 13.05
CA TRP A 551 0.75 -6.01 11.73
C TRP A 551 2.26 -6.37 11.81
N PHE A 552 3.01 -6.15 10.73
CA PHE A 552 4.47 -6.09 10.76
C PHE A 552 4.90 -4.63 10.75
N LEU A 553 5.51 -4.15 11.84
CA LEU A 553 5.70 -2.71 12.09
C LEU A 553 7.07 -2.16 11.68
N GLY A 554 7.96 -3.00 11.11
CA GLY A 554 9.26 -2.53 10.62
C GLY A 554 10.35 -2.45 11.69
N THR A 555 11.35 -1.62 11.42
CA THR A 555 12.60 -1.54 12.21
C THR A 555 12.36 -1.24 13.69
N GLN A 556 11.34 -0.46 14.02
CA GLN A 556 11.04 -0.01 15.40
C GLN A 556 9.84 -0.75 16.04
N ALA A 557 9.48 -1.93 15.50
CA ALA A 557 8.30 -2.68 15.94
C ALA A 557 8.18 -2.87 17.45
N GLY A 558 9.22 -3.41 18.08
CA GLY A 558 9.19 -3.69 19.52
C GLY A 558 9.03 -2.45 20.39
N ASN A 559 9.67 -1.34 20.02
CA ASN A 559 9.55 -0.08 20.74
C ASN A 559 8.12 0.49 20.61
N ALA A 560 7.55 0.49 19.40
CA ALA A 560 6.22 1.00 19.15
C ALA A 560 5.13 0.17 19.87
N ILE A 561 5.26 -1.17 19.90
CA ILE A 561 4.33 -2.03 20.62
C ILE A 561 4.44 -1.79 22.13
N ALA A 562 5.65 -1.63 22.65
CA ALA A 562 5.84 -1.32 24.07
C ALA A 562 5.25 0.04 24.45
N ASP A 563 5.38 1.09 23.61
CA ASP A 563 4.76 2.40 23.84
C ASP A 563 3.23 2.27 24.06
N VAL A 564 2.57 1.44 23.23
CA VAL A 564 1.14 1.19 23.34
C VAL A 564 0.83 0.31 24.56
N LEU A 565 1.52 -0.81 24.75
CA LEU A 565 1.27 -1.72 25.88
C LEU A 565 1.33 -1.02 27.25
N PHE A 566 2.27 -0.08 27.42
CA PHE A 566 2.48 0.62 28.69
C PHE A 566 1.87 2.03 28.75
N GLY A 567 1.18 2.46 27.69
CA GLY A 567 0.40 3.70 27.66
C GLY A 567 1.23 4.98 27.51
N ASP A 568 2.46 4.87 26.99
CA ASP A 568 3.25 6.02 26.51
C ASP A 568 2.63 6.61 25.24
N PHE A 569 1.91 5.78 24.48
CA PHE A 569 1.09 6.17 23.35
C PHE A 569 -0.32 5.61 23.49
N ASN A 570 -1.32 6.44 23.25
CA ASN A 570 -2.72 6.01 23.23
C ASN A 570 -3.06 5.49 21.83
N PRO A 571 -3.44 4.20 21.64
CA PRO A 571 -3.70 3.63 20.33
C PRO A 571 -4.81 4.40 19.61
N SER A 572 -4.58 4.67 18.32
CA SER A 572 -5.50 5.42 17.46
C SER A 572 -5.72 4.76 16.09
N GLY A 573 -5.09 3.62 15.86
CA GLY A 573 -5.23 2.85 14.63
C GLY A 573 -6.65 2.35 14.40
N LYS A 574 -7.08 2.32 13.13
CA LYS A 574 -8.38 1.81 12.70
C LYS A 574 -8.18 0.79 11.59
N LEU A 575 -8.94 -0.31 11.60
CA LEU A 575 -8.82 -1.38 10.60
C LEU A 575 -9.09 -0.86 9.17
N PRO A 576 -8.16 -1.01 8.23
CA PRO A 576 -8.38 -0.68 6.82
C PRO A 576 -9.06 -1.82 6.04
N VAL A 577 -9.38 -2.91 6.73
CA VAL A 577 -9.97 -4.11 6.16
C VAL A 577 -10.82 -4.82 7.21
N THR A 578 -11.93 -5.40 6.78
CA THR A 578 -12.88 -6.16 7.60
C THR A 578 -12.25 -7.48 8.08
N PHE A 579 -12.43 -7.82 9.36
CA PHE A 579 -12.00 -9.10 9.94
C PHE A 579 -13.15 -10.12 9.90
N PRO A 580 -13.03 -11.22 9.14
CA PRO A 580 -14.06 -12.25 9.07
C PRO A 580 -14.11 -13.09 10.35
N ARG A 581 -15.27 -13.71 10.63
CA ARG A 581 -15.41 -14.77 11.64
C ARG A 581 -14.90 -16.10 11.14
N SER A 582 -15.12 -16.38 9.86
CA SER A 582 -14.68 -17.61 9.21
C SER A 582 -14.28 -17.35 7.76
N VAL A 583 -13.50 -18.26 7.21
CA VAL A 583 -13.17 -18.24 5.76
C VAL A 583 -14.45 -18.35 4.90
N GLY A 584 -15.50 -18.98 5.41
CA GLY A 584 -16.79 -19.10 4.71
C GLY A 584 -17.49 -17.76 4.47
N GLN A 585 -17.16 -16.69 5.21
CA GLN A 585 -17.70 -15.37 4.97
C GLN A 585 -17.01 -14.61 3.83
N VAL A 586 -15.82 -15.04 3.38
CA VAL A 586 -15.01 -14.33 2.38
C VAL A 586 -15.62 -14.52 0.98
N PRO A 587 -15.80 -13.42 0.21
CA PRO A 587 -15.46 -12.04 0.52
C PRO A 587 -16.47 -11.36 1.45
N ILE A 588 -15.99 -10.69 2.51
CA ILE A 588 -16.79 -9.84 3.38
C ILE A 588 -16.12 -8.46 3.51
N PHE A 589 -16.87 -7.40 3.24
CA PHE A 589 -16.40 -6.02 3.27
C PHE A 589 -17.56 -5.07 3.59
N TYR A 590 -17.28 -3.92 4.19
CA TYR A 590 -18.32 -3.06 4.77
C TYR A 590 -19.30 -2.46 3.74
N ASN A 591 -18.87 -2.21 2.51
CA ASN A 591 -19.67 -1.57 1.46
C ASN A 591 -20.34 -2.56 0.51
N MET A 592 -20.82 -3.68 1.03
CA MET A 592 -21.60 -4.66 0.27
C MET A 592 -22.91 -4.05 -0.25
N LYS A 593 -23.42 -4.60 -1.34
CA LYS A 593 -24.71 -4.19 -1.89
C LYS A 593 -25.88 -4.82 -1.12
N ASN A 594 -27.00 -4.10 -1.07
CA ASN A 594 -28.25 -4.70 -0.60
C ASN A 594 -28.65 -5.89 -1.45
N THR A 595 -29.30 -6.86 -0.83
CA THR A 595 -29.97 -7.96 -1.52
C THR A 595 -31.48 -7.70 -1.64
N GLY A 596 -32.18 -8.39 -2.52
CA GLY A 596 -33.63 -8.36 -2.59
C GLY A 596 -34.32 -9.00 -1.38
N ARG A 597 -33.56 -9.73 -0.55
CA ARG A 597 -34.03 -10.34 0.71
C ARG A 597 -33.00 -10.10 1.82
N PRO A 598 -32.98 -8.87 2.38
CA PRO A 598 -32.08 -8.53 3.48
C PRO A 598 -32.27 -9.49 4.65
N MET A 599 -31.20 -9.69 5.43
CA MET A 599 -31.17 -10.61 6.54
C MET A 599 -32.27 -10.27 7.57
N ASP A 600 -33.10 -11.26 7.87
CA ASP A 600 -34.04 -11.30 8.98
C ASP A 600 -33.92 -12.67 9.65
N ARG A 601 -33.55 -12.71 10.94
CA ARG A 601 -33.35 -13.95 11.70
C ARG A 601 -34.62 -14.79 11.79
N ASN A 602 -35.79 -14.14 11.82
CA ASN A 602 -37.09 -14.76 11.98
C ASN A 602 -37.68 -15.31 10.65
N ASN A 603 -37.11 -14.92 9.52
CA ASN A 603 -37.54 -15.36 8.20
C ASN A 603 -36.50 -16.29 7.56
N LYS A 604 -36.89 -17.54 7.28
CA LYS A 604 -36.02 -18.54 6.64
C LYS A 604 -35.50 -18.07 5.27
N TYR A 605 -36.31 -17.35 4.51
CA TYR A 605 -36.06 -17.01 3.10
C TYR A 605 -35.31 -15.70 2.91
N THR A 606 -34.33 -15.39 3.79
CA THR A 606 -33.47 -14.21 3.73
C THR A 606 -32.00 -14.59 3.54
N SER A 607 -31.18 -13.64 3.11
CA SER A 607 -29.74 -13.83 2.87
C SER A 607 -29.01 -13.95 4.19
N LYS A 608 -28.73 -15.18 4.63
CA LYS A 608 -28.02 -15.48 5.88
C LYS A 608 -27.33 -16.82 5.83
N TYR A 609 -26.32 -16.99 6.66
CA TYR A 609 -25.72 -18.30 6.95
C TYR A 609 -26.62 -19.05 7.96
N LEU A 610 -26.53 -20.38 7.95
CA LEU A 610 -27.23 -21.24 8.93
C LEU A 610 -26.43 -21.37 10.23
N ASP A 611 -25.12 -21.29 10.14
CA ASP A 611 -24.14 -21.69 11.14
C ASP A 611 -23.14 -20.58 11.52
N GLU A 612 -23.27 -19.38 10.94
CA GLU A 612 -22.43 -18.22 11.26
C GLU A 612 -23.27 -16.93 11.24
N GLU A 613 -22.81 -15.90 11.92
CA GLU A 613 -23.37 -14.55 11.83
C GLU A 613 -23.05 -13.91 10.48
N ASN A 614 -23.95 -13.07 9.95
CA ASN A 614 -23.66 -12.29 8.76
C ASN A 614 -22.63 -11.17 9.01
N GLU A 615 -22.63 -10.64 10.24
CA GLU A 615 -21.74 -9.57 10.63
C GLU A 615 -20.30 -10.08 10.81
N PRO A 616 -19.29 -9.28 10.42
CA PRO A 616 -17.89 -9.65 10.63
C PRO A 616 -17.52 -9.68 12.11
N LEU A 617 -16.35 -10.21 12.43
CA LEU A 617 -15.80 -10.15 13.78
C LEU A 617 -15.49 -8.70 14.18
N TYR A 618 -14.75 -7.99 13.30
CA TYR A 618 -14.52 -6.54 13.43
C TYR A 618 -14.80 -5.86 12.09
N PRO A 619 -15.58 -4.77 12.08
CA PRO A 619 -15.90 -4.05 10.87
C PRO A 619 -14.75 -3.15 10.40
N PHE A 620 -14.77 -2.74 9.14
CA PHE A 620 -13.91 -1.70 8.60
C PHE A 620 -13.96 -0.41 9.44
N GLY A 621 -12.81 0.22 9.62
CA GLY A 621 -12.68 1.45 10.41
C GLY A 621 -12.65 1.22 11.92
N PHE A 622 -12.81 -0.01 12.42
CA PHE A 622 -12.84 -0.32 13.85
C PHE A 622 -11.46 -0.18 14.50
N GLY A 623 -11.45 0.35 15.72
CA GLY A 623 -10.29 0.42 16.61
C GLY A 623 -10.66 1.18 17.86
N LEU A 624 -10.26 0.63 19.02
CA LEU A 624 -10.48 1.23 20.34
C LEU A 624 -9.34 2.17 20.73
N SER A 625 -9.56 2.94 21.78
CA SER A 625 -8.58 3.83 22.40
C SER A 625 -8.54 3.61 23.91
N TYR A 626 -7.54 4.11 24.60
CA TYR A 626 -7.50 4.19 26.07
C TYR A 626 -8.39 5.33 26.63
N THR A 627 -9.04 6.07 25.75
CA THR A 627 -10.07 7.05 26.08
C THR A 627 -11.36 6.71 25.36
N THR A 628 -12.42 7.47 25.59
CA THR A 628 -13.73 7.29 24.95
C THR A 628 -14.14 8.55 24.21
N PHE A 629 -14.79 8.38 23.06
CA PHE A 629 -15.30 9.48 22.25
C PHE A 629 -16.81 9.37 22.09
N GLU A 630 -17.48 10.49 22.25
CA GLU A 630 -18.92 10.61 22.02
C GLU A 630 -19.19 11.48 20.80
N TYR A 631 -20.13 11.06 19.97
CA TYR A 631 -20.56 11.75 18.77
C TYR A 631 -21.96 12.30 18.97
N ASP A 632 -22.12 13.61 18.83
CA ASP A 632 -23.43 14.27 18.84
C ASP A 632 -24.24 13.91 17.59
N ALA A 633 -25.49 14.38 17.51
CA ALA A 633 -26.28 14.27 16.29
C ALA A 633 -25.65 15.05 15.13
N ILE A 634 -25.79 14.51 13.94
CA ILE A 634 -25.33 15.16 12.71
C ILE A 634 -26.20 16.40 12.44
N LYS A 635 -25.55 17.52 12.12
CA LYS A 635 -26.16 18.75 11.65
C LYS A 635 -25.84 18.94 10.17
N LEU A 636 -26.88 19.08 9.35
CA LEU A 636 -26.76 19.44 7.94
C LEU A 636 -27.06 20.94 7.80
N LEU A 637 -26.25 21.66 7.01
CA LEU A 637 -26.52 23.07 6.73
C LEU A 637 -27.63 23.26 5.73
N LYS A 638 -27.89 22.24 4.89
CA LYS A 638 -29.03 22.15 3.96
C LYS A 638 -29.54 20.71 4.02
N GLU A 639 -30.86 20.52 3.95
CA GLU A 639 -31.47 19.18 3.82
C GLU A 639 -31.81 18.86 2.37
N HIS A 640 -31.90 19.87 1.51
CA HIS A 640 -32.07 19.80 0.07
C HIS A 640 -30.91 20.47 -0.65
N ILE A 641 -30.33 19.79 -1.62
CA ILE A 641 -29.22 20.27 -2.44
C ILE A 641 -29.51 20.01 -3.92
N THR A 642 -28.96 20.86 -4.77
CA THR A 642 -28.95 20.67 -6.23
C THR A 642 -27.58 20.19 -6.69
N ALA A 643 -27.45 19.85 -7.97
CA ALA A 643 -26.16 19.45 -8.57
C ALA A 643 -25.06 20.53 -8.50
N GLN A 644 -25.41 21.79 -8.23
CA GLN A 644 -24.48 22.92 -8.10
C GLN A 644 -24.12 23.23 -6.64
N ASP A 645 -24.83 22.64 -5.69
CA ASP A 645 -24.59 22.86 -4.28
C ASP A 645 -23.49 21.93 -3.73
N GLU A 646 -22.92 22.37 -2.62
CA GLU A 646 -22.13 21.53 -1.71
C GLU A 646 -22.93 21.32 -0.42
N LEU A 647 -22.91 20.08 0.10
CA LEU A 647 -23.51 19.73 1.38
C LEU A 647 -22.46 19.80 2.49
N THR A 648 -22.62 20.72 3.41
CA THR A 648 -21.81 20.75 4.65
C THR A 648 -22.45 19.91 5.72
N VAL A 649 -21.71 18.94 6.23
CA VAL A 649 -22.10 17.98 7.28
C VAL A 649 -21.22 18.22 8.49
N VAL A 650 -21.83 18.51 9.64
CA VAL A 650 -21.11 18.83 10.89
C VAL A 650 -21.51 17.85 11.98
N CYS A 651 -20.51 17.40 12.75
CA CYS A 651 -20.72 16.59 13.94
C CYS A 651 -19.76 17.05 15.04
N LYS A 652 -20.26 17.25 16.25
CA LYS A 652 -19.38 17.51 17.39
C LYS A 652 -18.91 16.18 17.98
N VAL A 653 -17.61 16.07 18.21
CA VAL A 653 -16.96 14.91 18.82
C VAL A 653 -16.34 15.35 20.14
N THR A 654 -16.60 14.62 21.22
CA THR A 654 -16.12 14.92 22.56
C THR A 654 -15.30 13.76 23.10
N ASN A 655 -14.12 14.03 23.64
CA ASN A 655 -13.37 13.07 24.43
C ASN A 655 -13.97 13.00 25.85
N THR A 656 -14.71 11.95 26.14
CA THR A 656 -15.40 11.74 27.42
C THR A 656 -14.56 10.96 28.42
N GLY A 657 -13.37 10.53 28.06
CA GLY A 657 -12.48 9.79 28.95
C GLY A 657 -11.46 10.67 29.67
N THR A 658 -10.45 10.04 30.26
CA THR A 658 -9.48 10.69 31.14
C THR A 658 -8.10 10.87 30.51
N ARG A 659 -7.91 10.47 29.24
CA ARG A 659 -6.63 10.57 28.51
C ARG A 659 -6.82 11.35 27.21
N ALA A 660 -5.81 12.09 26.81
CA ALA A 660 -5.75 12.64 25.47
C ALA A 660 -5.71 11.49 24.43
N GLY A 661 -6.36 11.67 23.31
CA GLY A 661 -6.40 10.64 22.27
C GLY A 661 -6.75 11.19 20.90
N GLU A 662 -6.22 10.51 19.88
CA GLU A 662 -6.62 10.75 18.50
C GLU A 662 -7.85 9.91 18.15
N GLU A 663 -8.79 10.52 17.43
CA GLU A 663 -9.94 9.83 16.84
C GLU A 663 -9.97 10.05 15.34
N VAL A 664 -10.36 9.00 14.60
CA VAL A 664 -10.59 9.06 13.16
C VAL A 664 -12.09 9.18 12.93
N VAL A 665 -12.54 10.39 12.66
CA VAL A 665 -13.94 10.68 12.35
C VAL A 665 -14.20 10.33 10.89
N GLN A 666 -15.08 9.36 10.65
CA GLN A 666 -15.35 8.78 9.34
C GLN A 666 -16.74 9.18 8.87
N LEU A 667 -16.84 9.70 7.65
CA LEU A 667 -18.12 10.07 7.01
C LEU A 667 -18.43 9.11 5.88
N TYR A 668 -19.62 8.53 5.92
CA TYR A 668 -20.14 7.61 4.92
C TYR A 668 -21.43 8.17 4.30
N VAL A 669 -21.70 7.74 3.07
CA VAL A 669 -22.93 8.08 2.34
C VAL A 669 -23.61 6.80 1.85
N ARG A 670 -24.93 6.81 1.81
CA ARG A 670 -25.77 5.81 1.15
C ARG A 670 -26.76 6.52 0.24
N ASP A 671 -26.73 6.18 -1.02
CA ASP A 671 -27.79 6.44 -1.98
C ASP A 671 -28.88 5.37 -1.78
N LEU A 672 -30.12 5.79 -1.53
CA LEU A 672 -31.21 4.86 -1.22
C LEU A 672 -31.81 4.22 -2.46
N ILE A 673 -31.92 4.96 -3.56
CA ILE A 673 -32.55 4.51 -4.80
C ILE A 673 -31.76 5.06 -5.98
N GLY A 674 -30.98 4.23 -6.63
CA GLY A 674 -30.26 4.55 -7.86
C GLY A 674 -30.69 3.66 -9.03
N SER A 675 -30.33 4.03 -10.25
CA SER A 675 -30.56 3.24 -11.47
C SER A 675 -29.84 1.87 -11.46
N VAL A 676 -28.96 1.65 -10.48
CA VAL A 676 -28.31 0.37 -10.15
C VAL A 676 -28.27 0.19 -8.64
N THR A 677 -28.17 -1.07 -8.16
CA THR A 677 -28.05 -1.36 -6.73
C THR A 677 -26.80 -0.71 -6.16
N ARG A 678 -27.00 0.18 -5.17
CA ARG A 678 -25.91 0.89 -4.51
C ARG A 678 -25.42 0.15 -3.24
N PRO A 679 -24.17 0.37 -2.82
CA PRO A 679 -23.66 -0.14 -1.53
C PRO A 679 -24.49 0.36 -0.35
N VAL A 680 -24.54 -0.46 0.70
CA VAL A 680 -25.21 -0.08 1.94
C VAL A 680 -24.59 1.14 2.62
N LYS A 681 -23.32 1.42 2.32
CA LYS A 681 -22.55 2.53 2.88
C LYS A 681 -21.24 2.68 2.10
N GLU A 682 -20.79 3.88 1.83
CA GLU A 682 -19.50 4.17 1.16
C GLU A 682 -18.76 5.28 1.92
N LEU A 683 -17.51 5.05 2.29
CA LEU A 683 -16.64 6.09 2.86
C LEU A 683 -16.41 7.20 1.83
N LYS A 684 -16.66 8.44 2.22
CA LYS A 684 -16.46 9.60 1.34
C LYS A 684 -15.46 10.60 1.90
N LYS A 685 -15.35 10.72 3.23
CA LYS A 685 -14.41 11.63 3.90
C LYS A 685 -13.96 11.03 5.24
N PHE A 686 -12.82 11.46 5.74
CA PHE A 686 -12.38 11.24 7.11
C PHE A 686 -11.48 12.37 7.59
N GLN A 687 -11.41 12.56 8.90
CA GLN A 687 -10.47 13.45 9.57
C GLN A 687 -9.93 12.78 10.83
N LYS A 688 -8.61 12.85 11.02
CA LYS A 688 -7.96 12.42 12.26
C LYS A 688 -7.77 13.65 13.16
N ILE A 689 -8.31 13.60 14.37
CA ILE A 689 -8.31 14.73 15.31
C ILE A 689 -7.74 14.32 16.66
N MET A 690 -6.94 15.18 17.30
CA MET A 690 -6.46 15.01 18.67
C MET A 690 -7.40 15.77 19.61
N LEU A 691 -7.88 15.12 20.68
CA LEU A 691 -8.73 15.73 21.71
C LEU A 691 -8.15 15.47 23.11
N GLN A 692 -8.07 16.54 23.92
CA GLN A 692 -7.74 16.44 25.34
C GLN A 692 -8.95 15.89 26.13
N PRO A 693 -8.76 15.37 27.36
CA PRO A 693 -9.87 14.97 28.22
C PRO A 693 -10.90 16.10 28.40
N GLY A 694 -12.17 15.81 28.12
CA GLY A 694 -13.26 16.77 28.15
C GLY A 694 -13.31 17.75 26.96
N GLU A 695 -12.35 17.74 26.06
CA GLU A 695 -12.37 18.60 24.87
C GLU A 695 -13.42 18.11 23.89
N SER A 696 -14.16 19.09 23.32
CA SER A 696 -15.08 18.88 22.20
C SER A 696 -14.61 19.64 20.98
N ARG A 697 -14.80 19.06 19.79
CA ARG A 697 -14.48 19.71 18.51
C ARG A 697 -15.62 19.47 17.52
N GLU A 698 -16.04 20.52 16.83
CA GLU A 698 -16.87 20.38 15.64
C GLU A 698 -16.01 19.95 14.47
N VAL A 699 -16.37 18.82 13.87
CA VAL A 699 -15.75 18.29 12.66
C VAL A 699 -16.70 18.55 11.51
N SER A 700 -16.22 19.22 10.48
CA SER A 700 -17.01 19.61 9.32
C SER A 700 -16.48 18.92 8.07
N PHE A 701 -17.38 18.36 7.28
CA PHE A 701 -17.10 17.75 5.98
C PHE A 701 -17.92 18.43 4.89
N THR A 702 -17.35 18.58 3.72
CA THR A 702 -18.04 19.06 2.52
C THR A 702 -18.18 17.92 1.53
N LEU A 703 -19.41 17.61 1.13
CA LEU A 703 -19.74 16.67 0.06
C LEU A 703 -20.13 17.45 -1.19
N SER A 704 -19.48 17.16 -2.30
CA SER A 704 -19.80 17.68 -3.62
C SER A 704 -20.65 16.67 -4.40
N ILE A 705 -21.19 17.07 -5.52
CA ILE A 705 -21.89 16.17 -6.43
C ILE A 705 -21.02 15.01 -6.91
N GLN A 706 -19.70 15.21 -6.99
CA GLN A 706 -18.75 14.16 -7.36
C GLN A 706 -18.69 13.05 -6.29
N ASP A 707 -18.84 13.38 -5.02
CA ASP A 707 -18.85 12.42 -3.93
C ASP A 707 -20.11 11.53 -3.95
N LEU A 708 -21.20 12.00 -4.60
CA LEU A 708 -22.45 11.28 -4.75
C LEU A 708 -22.56 10.54 -6.11
N SER A 709 -21.60 10.76 -7.00
CA SER A 709 -21.61 10.21 -8.37
C SER A 709 -21.19 8.74 -8.41
N PHE A 710 -21.79 8.01 -9.35
CA PHE A 710 -21.53 6.59 -9.61
C PHE A 710 -21.76 6.27 -11.09
N TYR A 711 -21.38 5.08 -11.55
CA TYR A 711 -21.66 4.62 -12.90
C TYR A 711 -23.11 4.11 -13.01
N ARG A 712 -23.95 4.89 -13.68
CA ARG A 712 -25.39 4.63 -13.89
C ARG A 712 -25.63 3.38 -14.73
N SER A 713 -26.87 2.97 -14.90
CA SER A 713 -27.23 1.77 -15.69
C SER A 713 -26.65 1.79 -17.11
N ASN A 714 -26.54 2.97 -17.73
CA ASN A 714 -25.98 3.18 -19.07
C ASN A 714 -24.46 3.45 -19.09
N MET A 715 -23.77 3.24 -17.97
CA MET A 715 -22.34 3.51 -17.78
C MET A 715 -21.91 4.99 -17.87
N SER A 716 -22.84 5.95 -17.89
CA SER A 716 -22.48 7.36 -17.66
C SER A 716 -22.15 7.58 -16.18
N PHE A 717 -21.17 8.42 -15.88
CA PHE A 717 -20.79 8.77 -14.51
C PHE A 717 -21.50 10.03 -14.05
N GLY A 718 -22.19 9.99 -12.91
CA GLY A 718 -22.92 11.13 -12.34
C GLY A 718 -23.82 10.72 -11.19
N ALA A 719 -24.26 11.69 -10.38
CA ALA A 719 -25.26 11.50 -9.33
C ALA A 719 -26.67 11.47 -9.93
N GLU A 720 -27.61 10.87 -9.21
CA GLU A 720 -29.03 10.85 -9.55
C GLU A 720 -29.83 11.57 -8.45
N PRO A 721 -30.90 12.32 -8.80
CA PRO A 721 -31.80 12.88 -7.81
C PRO A 721 -32.44 11.79 -6.94
N GLY A 722 -32.62 12.07 -5.66
CA GLY A 722 -33.21 11.12 -4.71
C GLY A 722 -32.84 11.35 -3.26
N ASP A 723 -33.25 10.41 -2.42
CA ASP A 723 -33.00 10.41 -0.99
C ASP A 723 -31.65 9.76 -0.65
N PHE A 724 -30.91 10.42 0.21
CA PHE A 724 -29.60 9.96 0.69
C PHE A 724 -29.56 9.89 2.23
N HIS A 725 -28.77 8.97 2.74
CA HIS A 725 -28.32 9.00 4.13
C HIS A 725 -26.84 9.36 4.20
N VAL A 726 -26.50 10.23 5.15
CA VAL A 726 -25.12 10.47 5.58
C VAL A 726 -24.92 9.91 6.97
N PHE A 727 -23.74 9.33 7.21
CA PHE A 727 -23.39 8.71 8.48
C PHE A 727 -22.05 9.25 8.97
N ILE A 728 -21.89 9.49 10.27
CA ILE A 728 -20.62 9.84 10.90
C ILE A 728 -20.40 8.96 12.12
N GLY A 729 -19.17 8.45 12.29
CA GLY A 729 -18.76 7.65 13.44
C GLY A 729 -17.30 7.26 13.41
N GLY A 730 -16.89 6.45 14.37
CA GLY A 730 -15.51 5.94 14.50
C GLY A 730 -15.24 4.65 13.72
N ASN A 731 -16.24 4.05 13.06
CA ASN A 731 -16.15 2.88 12.21
C ASN A 731 -17.39 2.74 11.32
N SER A 732 -17.40 1.77 10.41
CA SER A 732 -18.48 1.58 9.44
C SER A 732 -19.80 1.08 10.05
N ARG A 733 -19.79 0.49 11.25
CA ARG A 733 -20.98 -0.03 11.94
C ARG A 733 -21.58 0.98 12.89
N ASP A 734 -20.80 1.54 13.81
CA ASP A 734 -21.25 2.39 14.89
C ASP A 734 -21.25 3.86 14.46
N THR A 735 -22.38 4.33 13.91
CA THR A 735 -22.51 5.66 13.29
C THR A 735 -23.80 6.37 13.72
N LYS A 736 -23.76 7.71 13.78
CA LYS A 736 -24.95 8.57 13.73
C LYS A 736 -25.41 8.70 12.28
N ALA A 737 -26.67 9.02 12.04
CA ALA A 737 -27.23 9.17 10.69
C ALA A 737 -28.09 10.43 10.55
N ALA A 738 -28.09 11.03 9.36
CA ALA A 738 -29.01 12.08 8.96
C ALA A 738 -29.44 11.84 7.51
N LYS A 739 -30.53 12.49 7.07
CA LYS A 739 -31.08 12.38 5.72
C LYS A 739 -30.94 13.69 4.98
N PHE A 740 -30.72 13.62 3.67
CA PHE A 740 -30.80 14.75 2.75
C PHE A 740 -31.32 14.31 1.39
N VAL A 741 -31.73 15.26 0.57
CA VAL A 741 -32.29 15.05 -0.76
C VAL A 741 -31.39 15.77 -1.78
N LEU A 742 -31.08 15.10 -2.87
CA LEU A 742 -30.56 15.71 -4.09
C LEU A 742 -31.74 15.93 -5.04
N ASP A 743 -32.04 17.22 -5.35
CA ASP A 743 -33.13 17.63 -6.23
C ASP A 743 -32.74 17.59 -7.71
#